data_9a694edaa15192ee858466a4ff1f5fe0
#
_entry.id   9a694edaa15192ee858466a4ff1f5fe0
#
_cell.length_a   1.000
_cell.length_b   1.000
_cell.length_c   1.000
_cell.angle_alpha   90.00
_cell.angle_beta   90.00
_cell.angle_gamma   90.00
#
_symmetry.space_group_name_H-M   'P 1'
#
loop_
_entity.id
_entity.type
_entity.pdbx_description
1 polymer ?
#
loop_
_entity_poly.entity_id
_entity_poly.type
_entity_poly.pdbx_seq_one_letter_code
_entity_poly.pdbx_strand_id
1 'polypeptide(L)'
;MLSFLFPSWCEPGQGQHKRTLWFEIQSSLDATPMDFAKATRFARHISGLGYARFQRLRHGQLYFRFLIQCAGPAGRVRIYVSVPDIRWMGFRTGFHTQVSGMYLLPVKTPVFTAGSGKNVIVAEGRPAYKGALSVASIHPVGKDPLNEMIAAMGAGELAEGEEVWLELAFAPAGKRLLQRRVRRAENWLRSPANEPVSLQSIWREMNTNQKAKSRPRELTAYQQNVMRTLQSKHDEDEVGLWTGFRVLIRSSSAKARLQTMNDMLQSMRSGNGIVLRPVKGRKQVLAPGTPSKQLLLASEELGYWLRIPAFGDPVAAHMEKMHAKIVPAPTGLDHGLYIGKSNVPGQERDLRMPLGQMLKHTFLAGTTGSGKTSTLLSIMTRMVEDLERKPDQAPGFTFLDPHGGAIETLLSYIPKKLYPKLHLIPLGATERPRGFNLFQDAHADVRESLTGEFVTTLQQLFPGSRPRAEHYLRNAVLSLLSVPPQTVLGIMDIFYNENYRRKLLPKLDVHLRHFWLDEFAQIKNLGDHLGPIMNKLGALTTYPTARRMLGQERSSIDTRRAMDEGHIVLIDGSGCVPDLLKILASLFFIDYHFTCRKRPQHKSKAHFFFADEVHLFATDILTKILAEDRKFGLSVFLATQYLTQLSDRILEAILGNVGTLMLLQLGGPDADKLSRWLKPQVTNTDLMNLAELHAIVRTKGHEGRLELFTVKNEIVPMKHEAWIREAWAHSDKQDGRSIETVEREMNIGEGPQSPLNGWRRDDPE
;
A
#
# COMPACT_ATOMS: atom_id res chain seq x y z
N MET A 1 -12.70 56.92 8.30
CA MET A 1 -12.20 56.58 9.68
C MET A 1 -12.93 55.43 10.38
N LEU A 2 -14.14 55.04 9.96
CA LEU A 2 -14.89 53.92 10.59
C LEU A 2 -14.48 52.52 10.13
N SER A 3 -13.68 52.36 9.05
CA SER A 3 -13.18 51.07 8.57
C SER A 3 -12.09 50.48 9.45
N PHE A 4 -11.43 51.24 10.31
CA PHE A 4 -10.39 50.81 11.24
C PHE A 4 -10.92 50.00 12.43
N LEU A 5 -12.21 50.06 12.72
CA LEU A 5 -12.82 49.39 13.88
C LEU A 5 -13.29 47.97 13.60
N PHE A 6 -13.34 47.55 12.34
CA PHE A 6 -13.77 46.20 11.95
C PHE A 6 -12.74 45.57 11.03
N PRO A 7 -11.99 44.58 11.49
CA PRO A 7 -11.06 43.88 10.63
C PRO A 7 -11.79 43.27 9.43
N SER A 8 -11.27 43.55 8.22
CA SER A 8 -11.69 42.87 7.01
C SER A 8 -11.33 41.36 7.09
N TRP A 9 -12.09 40.54 6.40
CA TRP A 9 -11.69 39.14 6.23
C TRP A 9 -10.44 39.08 5.35
N CYS A 10 -9.52 38.15 5.65
CA CYS A 10 -8.39 37.90 4.75
C CYS A 10 -8.93 37.24 3.47
N GLU A 11 -9.12 38.00 2.44
CA GLU A 11 -9.47 37.47 1.14
C GLU A 11 -8.26 36.76 0.49
N PRO A 12 -8.48 35.66 -0.23
CA PRO A 12 -7.42 35.03 -1.01
C PRO A 12 -6.89 36.06 -2.05
N GLY A 13 -5.69 36.51 -1.88
CA GLY A 13 -5.05 37.45 -2.82
C GLY A 13 -4.60 38.81 -2.28
N GLN A 14 -5.02 39.22 -1.09
CA GLN A 14 -4.59 40.49 -0.47
C GLN A 14 -3.76 40.20 0.80
N GLY A 15 -2.44 40.43 0.75
CA GLY A 15 -1.53 40.32 1.88
C GLY A 15 -0.47 39.21 1.77
N GLN A 16 0.44 39.13 2.75
CA GLN A 16 1.57 38.16 2.77
C GLN A 16 1.15 36.70 2.91
N HIS A 17 -0.09 36.37 3.27
CA HIS A 17 -0.61 35.03 3.51
C HIS A 17 -1.65 34.64 2.46
N LYS A 18 -1.20 34.48 1.21
CA LYS A 18 -2.05 34.40 0.01
C LYS A 18 -2.60 32.99 -0.30
N ARG A 19 -2.19 31.93 0.37
CA ARG A 19 -2.57 30.57 0.00
C ARG A 19 -3.54 29.96 0.98
N THR A 20 -4.64 29.46 0.44
CA THR A 20 -5.58 28.57 1.12
C THR A 20 -5.40 27.17 0.55
N LEU A 21 -5.17 26.22 1.41
CA LEU A 21 -5.04 24.81 1.05
C LEU A 21 -6.43 24.17 1.13
N TRP A 22 -6.74 23.34 0.15
CA TRP A 22 -7.97 22.55 0.11
C TRP A 22 -7.67 21.08 0.25
N PHE A 23 -8.47 20.42 1.06
CA PHE A 23 -8.38 18.99 1.31
C PHE A 23 -9.75 18.34 1.21
N GLU A 24 -9.82 17.17 0.60
CA GLU A 24 -10.97 16.27 0.70
C GLU A 24 -10.80 15.39 1.93
N ILE A 25 -11.86 15.21 2.70
CA ILE A 25 -11.88 14.31 3.85
C ILE A 25 -12.40 12.97 3.38
N GLN A 26 -11.57 11.95 3.45
CA GLN A 26 -11.96 10.57 3.15
C GLN A 26 -11.85 9.70 4.39
N SER A 27 -12.83 8.83 4.60
CA SER A 27 -12.85 7.89 5.71
C SER A 27 -12.31 6.53 5.29
N SER A 28 -11.47 5.90 6.12
CA SER A 28 -11.16 4.48 5.99
C SER A 28 -12.35 3.61 6.41
N LEU A 29 -12.31 2.32 6.07
CA LEU A 29 -13.38 1.38 6.41
C LEU A 29 -13.51 1.14 7.94
N ASP A 30 -12.45 1.39 8.69
CA ASP A 30 -12.38 1.26 10.14
C ASP A 30 -12.50 2.62 10.88
N ALA A 31 -12.83 3.70 10.16
CA ALA A 31 -13.02 5.00 10.77
C ALA A 31 -14.19 4.97 11.77
N THR A 32 -13.92 5.42 12.98
CA THR A 32 -14.96 5.60 13.98
C THR A 32 -15.69 6.91 13.80
N PRO A 33 -17.02 6.97 13.93
CA PRO A 33 -17.75 8.22 13.89
C PRO A 33 -17.18 9.23 14.87
N MET A 34 -17.09 10.47 14.42
CA MET A 34 -16.73 11.58 15.29
C MET A 34 -17.91 11.88 16.20
N ASP A 35 -17.79 11.64 17.50
CA ASP A 35 -18.84 12.00 18.46
C ASP A 35 -18.95 13.52 18.63
N PHE A 36 -20.07 14.00 19.15
CA PHE A 36 -20.32 15.44 19.34
C PHE A 36 -19.29 16.10 20.27
N ALA A 37 -18.80 15.39 21.29
CA ALA A 37 -17.79 15.93 22.19
C ALA A 37 -16.45 16.14 21.49
N LYS A 38 -16.04 15.23 20.62
CA LYS A 38 -14.83 15.38 19.77
C LYS A 38 -15.02 16.52 18.77
N ALA A 39 -16.18 16.60 18.13
CA ALA A 39 -16.49 17.69 17.18
C ALA A 39 -16.47 19.06 17.86
N THR A 40 -17.02 19.18 19.06
CA THR A 40 -16.96 20.39 19.88
C THR A 40 -15.52 20.75 20.26
N ARG A 41 -14.72 19.77 20.72
CA ARG A 41 -13.29 19.99 21.00
C ARG A 41 -12.53 20.44 19.76
N PHE A 42 -12.85 19.89 18.59
CA PHE A 42 -12.25 20.32 17.32
C PHE A 42 -12.64 21.75 16.97
N ALA A 43 -13.91 22.14 17.13
CA ALA A 43 -14.35 23.52 16.94
C ALA A 43 -13.63 24.50 17.88
N ARG A 44 -13.43 24.13 19.14
CA ARG A 44 -12.64 24.90 20.13
C ARG A 44 -11.19 25.03 19.71
N HIS A 45 -10.56 23.93 19.25
CA HIS A 45 -9.18 23.92 18.73
C HIS A 45 -9.02 24.90 17.57
N ILE A 46 -9.92 24.85 16.57
CA ILE A 46 -9.91 25.78 15.44
C ILE A 46 -10.02 27.22 15.89
N SER A 47 -10.84 27.50 16.90
CA SER A 47 -10.95 28.85 17.48
C SER A 47 -9.60 29.37 18.00
N GLY A 48 -8.76 28.50 18.56
CA GLY A 48 -7.41 28.81 19.03
C GLY A 48 -6.41 29.13 17.91
N LEU A 49 -6.68 28.70 16.68
CA LEU A 49 -5.81 28.94 15.51
C LEU A 49 -5.95 30.35 14.92
N GLY A 50 -6.85 31.19 15.45
CA GLY A 50 -7.03 32.58 15.03
C GLY A 50 -5.82 33.47 15.30
N TYR A 51 -5.83 34.65 14.68
CA TYR A 51 -4.83 35.67 14.98
C TYR A 51 -5.11 36.36 16.33
N ALA A 52 -4.05 36.73 17.04
CA ALA A 52 -4.12 37.65 18.14
C ALA A 52 -4.67 39.03 17.68
N ARG A 53 -5.23 39.82 18.59
CA ARG A 53 -5.93 41.07 18.28
C ARG A 53 -5.12 42.03 17.39
N PHE A 54 -3.82 42.15 17.66
CA PHE A 54 -2.92 43.06 16.90
C PHE A 54 -2.65 42.56 15.48
N GLN A 55 -2.47 41.24 15.32
CA GLN A 55 -2.29 40.62 14.00
C GLN A 55 -3.56 40.73 13.14
N ARG A 56 -4.74 40.60 13.77
CA ARG A 56 -6.03 40.79 13.07
C ARG A 56 -6.19 42.21 12.50
N LEU A 57 -5.71 43.26 13.19
CA LEU A 57 -5.74 44.61 12.68
C LEU A 57 -4.84 44.79 11.47
N ARG A 58 -3.69 44.13 11.44
CA ARG A 58 -2.70 44.26 10.36
C ARG A 58 -2.99 43.36 9.14
N HIS A 59 -3.46 42.13 9.35
CA HIS A 59 -3.56 41.11 8.32
C HIS A 59 -5.00 40.65 8.02
N GLY A 60 -6.00 41.24 8.67
CA GLY A 60 -7.38 40.74 8.63
C GLY A 60 -7.61 39.51 9.50
N GLN A 61 -8.78 38.90 9.41
CA GLN A 61 -9.14 37.74 10.20
C GLN A 61 -9.08 36.46 9.40
N LEU A 62 -8.32 35.48 9.89
CA LEU A 62 -8.28 34.15 9.31
C LEU A 62 -9.62 33.45 9.45
N TYR A 63 -10.00 32.66 8.46
CA TYR A 63 -11.19 31.84 8.50
C TYR A 63 -10.96 30.51 7.79
N PHE A 64 -11.78 29.53 8.16
CA PHE A 64 -11.77 28.18 7.67
C PHE A 64 -13.08 27.91 6.93
N ARG A 65 -13.08 26.98 5.98
CA ARG A 65 -14.31 26.54 5.33
C ARG A 65 -14.45 25.03 5.45
N PHE A 66 -15.68 24.61 5.60
CA PHE A 66 -16.09 23.23 5.55
C PHE A 66 -17.18 23.14 4.47
N LEU A 67 -16.96 22.33 3.46
CA LEU A 67 -17.82 22.24 2.30
C LEU A 67 -18.27 20.80 2.11
N ILE A 68 -19.58 20.60 2.01
CA ILE A 68 -20.19 19.31 1.69
C ILE A 68 -20.81 19.44 0.32
N GLN A 69 -20.47 18.53 -0.56
CA GLN A 69 -20.97 18.41 -1.91
C GLN A 69 -21.76 17.11 -2.04
N CYS A 70 -23.01 17.19 -2.51
CA CYS A 70 -23.77 16.05 -3.03
C CYS A 70 -23.87 16.22 -4.53
N ALA A 71 -23.37 15.28 -5.34
CA ALA A 71 -23.34 15.42 -6.80
C ALA A 71 -23.41 14.09 -7.54
N GLY A 72 -23.85 14.16 -8.81
CA GLY A 72 -23.87 13.06 -9.75
C GLY A 72 -24.98 12.03 -9.53
N PRO A 73 -25.07 10.99 -10.38
CA PRO A 73 -26.04 9.92 -10.22
C PRO A 73 -25.84 9.24 -8.88
N ALA A 74 -26.90 9.04 -8.14
CA ALA A 74 -26.92 8.53 -6.77
C ALA A 74 -26.36 9.49 -5.68
N GLY A 75 -26.24 10.80 -5.96
CA GLY A 75 -25.96 11.83 -4.94
C GLY A 75 -24.71 11.55 -4.10
N ARG A 76 -23.56 11.24 -4.73
CA ARG A 76 -22.31 11.01 -4.00
C ARG A 76 -21.94 12.20 -3.12
N VAL A 77 -21.58 11.90 -1.89
CA VAL A 77 -21.23 12.89 -0.88
C VAL A 77 -19.71 13.02 -0.79
N ARG A 78 -19.21 14.26 -0.94
CA ARG A 78 -17.81 14.62 -0.71
C ARG A 78 -17.72 15.73 0.31
N ILE A 79 -16.73 15.63 1.18
CA ILE A 79 -16.52 16.64 2.23
C ILE A 79 -15.14 17.25 2.04
N TYR A 80 -15.11 18.57 1.96
CA TYR A 80 -13.87 19.32 1.78
C TYR A 80 -13.64 20.28 2.93
N VAL A 81 -12.37 20.54 3.22
CA VAL A 81 -11.97 21.56 4.17
C VAL A 81 -10.95 22.50 3.55
N SER A 82 -11.10 23.79 3.82
CA SER A 82 -10.17 24.84 3.38
C SER A 82 -9.48 25.43 4.60
N VAL A 83 -8.16 25.45 4.58
CA VAL A 83 -7.32 25.89 5.68
C VAL A 83 -6.30 26.92 5.19
N PRO A 84 -6.12 28.07 5.89
CA PRO A 84 -4.99 28.96 5.61
C PRO A 84 -3.66 28.21 5.78
N ASP A 85 -2.74 28.33 4.80
CA ASP A 85 -1.48 27.58 4.77
C ASP A 85 -0.64 27.76 6.05
N ILE A 86 -0.59 28.98 6.59
CA ILE A 86 0.11 29.31 7.84
C ILE A 86 -0.45 28.58 9.08
N ARG A 87 -1.64 28.00 9.01
CA ARG A 87 -2.33 27.28 10.10
C ARG A 87 -2.46 25.79 9.82
N TRP A 88 -1.93 25.35 8.70
CA TRP A 88 -2.03 23.95 8.27
C TRP A 88 -1.55 22.97 9.33
N MET A 89 -0.36 23.16 9.87
CA MET A 89 0.20 22.22 10.86
C MET A 89 -0.66 22.15 12.12
N GLY A 90 -1.09 23.28 12.66
CA GLY A 90 -1.97 23.32 13.83
C GLY A 90 -3.35 22.69 13.55
N PHE A 91 -3.94 22.98 12.39
CA PHE A 91 -5.20 22.37 11.98
C PHE A 91 -5.08 20.84 11.84
N ARG A 92 -4.06 20.39 11.14
CA ARG A 92 -3.77 18.95 10.93
C ARG A 92 -3.61 18.20 12.27
N THR A 93 -2.82 18.76 13.19
CA THR A 93 -2.63 18.15 14.52
C THR A 93 -3.97 18.05 15.27
N GLY A 94 -4.76 19.12 15.31
CA GLY A 94 -6.07 19.11 15.95
C GLY A 94 -7.05 18.16 15.29
N PHE A 95 -7.01 18.04 13.97
CA PHE A 95 -7.84 17.10 13.23
C PHE A 95 -7.51 15.65 13.62
N HIS A 96 -6.26 15.23 13.50
CA HIS A 96 -5.86 13.85 13.79
C HIS A 96 -5.97 13.46 15.26
N THR A 97 -5.92 14.42 16.20
CA THR A 97 -6.17 14.12 17.63
C THR A 97 -7.64 13.83 17.95
N GLN A 98 -8.56 14.33 17.15
CA GLN A 98 -10.00 14.15 17.40
C GLN A 98 -10.65 13.13 16.48
N VAL A 99 -10.00 12.80 15.36
CA VAL A 99 -10.57 11.97 14.30
C VAL A 99 -9.63 10.82 13.98
N SER A 100 -10.10 9.60 14.20
CA SER A 100 -9.37 8.36 13.88
C SER A 100 -9.88 7.77 12.57
N GLY A 101 -8.96 7.33 11.72
CA GLY A 101 -9.30 6.68 10.45
C GLY A 101 -9.81 7.61 9.35
N MET A 102 -9.64 8.93 9.49
CA MET A 102 -9.96 9.90 8.45
C MET A 102 -8.71 10.64 7.97
N TYR A 103 -8.65 10.89 6.67
CA TYR A 103 -7.48 11.45 5.98
C TYR A 103 -7.83 12.73 5.23
N LEU A 104 -6.86 13.64 5.16
CA LEU A 104 -6.95 14.91 4.45
C LEU A 104 -6.17 14.81 3.14
N LEU A 105 -6.86 14.62 2.03
CA LEU A 105 -6.27 14.52 0.69
C LEU A 105 -6.17 15.90 0.05
N PRO A 106 -4.99 16.39 -0.37
CA PRO A 106 -4.87 17.67 -1.02
C PRO A 106 -5.60 17.67 -2.37
N VAL A 107 -6.44 18.68 -2.59
CA VAL A 107 -7.21 18.82 -3.82
C VAL A 107 -7.11 20.24 -4.36
N LYS A 108 -7.42 20.42 -5.66
CA LYS A 108 -7.63 21.74 -6.22
C LYS A 108 -8.88 22.36 -5.60
N THR A 109 -8.93 23.70 -5.56
CA THR A 109 -10.12 24.42 -5.08
C THR A 109 -11.37 23.90 -5.77
N PRO A 110 -12.35 23.37 -5.00
CA PRO A 110 -13.63 22.96 -5.58
C PRO A 110 -14.35 24.16 -6.21
N VAL A 111 -14.89 23.97 -7.41
CA VAL A 111 -15.58 25.03 -8.16
C VAL A 111 -17.00 24.61 -8.46
N PHE A 112 -17.97 25.39 -7.98
CA PHE A 112 -19.38 25.23 -8.35
C PHE A 112 -19.60 25.80 -9.75
N THR A 113 -20.03 24.95 -10.67
CA THR A 113 -20.32 25.37 -12.05
C THR A 113 -21.80 25.66 -12.23
N ALA A 114 -22.15 26.88 -12.64
CA ALA A 114 -23.54 27.29 -12.81
C ALA A 114 -24.28 26.52 -13.92
N GLY A 115 -23.60 25.85 -14.84
CA GLY A 115 -24.18 25.08 -15.96
C GLY A 115 -25.23 25.85 -16.79
N SER A 116 -25.38 25.55 -18.05
CA SER A 116 -26.45 26.11 -18.89
C SER A 116 -27.76 25.30 -18.70
N GLY A 117 -28.86 25.98 -18.33
CA GLY A 117 -30.20 25.43 -18.46
C GLY A 117 -30.86 24.84 -17.21
N LYS A 118 -30.22 24.74 -16.06
CA LYS A 118 -30.86 24.27 -14.82
C LYS A 118 -31.09 25.42 -13.82
N ASN A 119 -32.18 25.31 -13.02
CA ASN A 119 -32.47 26.25 -11.97
C ASN A 119 -31.34 26.26 -10.91
N VAL A 120 -30.58 27.35 -10.84
CA VAL A 120 -29.55 27.55 -9.82
C VAL A 120 -30.09 28.45 -8.74
N ILE A 121 -30.08 28.00 -7.51
CA ILE A 121 -30.42 28.77 -6.32
C ILE A 121 -29.21 28.87 -5.41
N VAL A 122 -28.90 30.08 -4.97
CA VAL A 122 -27.96 30.31 -3.89
C VAL A 122 -28.71 30.93 -2.74
N ALA A 123 -28.56 30.34 -1.56
CA ALA A 123 -29.18 30.80 -0.34
C ALA A 123 -28.15 31.01 0.77
N GLU A 124 -28.35 32.04 1.58
CA GLU A 124 -27.53 32.30 2.78
C GLU A 124 -28.34 32.01 4.04
N GLY A 125 -27.69 31.37 4.99
CA GLY A 125 -28.23 31.17 6.33
C GLY A 125 -28.15 32.48 7.12
N ARG A 126 -29.29 32.88 7.64
CA ARG A 126 -29.43 34.08 8.51
C ARG A 126 -30.15 33.66 9.78
N PRO A 127 -29.85 34.33 10.90
CA PRO A 127 -30.64 34.09 12.10
C PRO A 127 -32.10 34.46 11.83
N ALA A 128 -33.03 33.62 12.32
CA ALA A 128 -34.46 33.84 12.15
C ALA A 128 -34.89 35.20 12.73
N TYR A 129 -34.35 35.55 13.90
CA TYR A 129 -34.56 36.84 14.55
C TYR A 129 -33.25 37.64 14.54
N LYS A 130 -33.36 38.92 14.17
CA LYS A 130 -32.25 39.87 14.14
C LYS A 130 -32.09 40.58 15.51
N GLY A 131 -30.98 41.26 15.71
CA GLY A 131 -30.76 42.12 16.88
C GLY A 131 -30.19 41.36 18.08
N ALA A 132 -30.82 41.52 19.24
CA ALA A 132 -30.34 40.92 20.49
C ALA A 132 -30.27 39.41 20.45
N LEU A 133 -31.17 38.73 19.72
CA LEU A 133 -31.23 37.27 19.53
C LEU A 133 -30.38 36.76 18.36
N SER A 134 -29.37 37.51 17.90
CA SER A 134 -28.52 37.09 16.80
C SER A 134 -27.61 35.89 17.10
N VAL A 135 -27.65 35.38 18.32
CA VAL A 135 -27.00 34.09 18.68
C VAL A 135 -27.96 32.97 18.29
N ALA A 136 -27.56 32.12 17.38
CA ALA A 136 -28.37 30.98 16.98
C ALA A 136 -28.46 29.97 18.13
N SER A 137 -29.58 29.26 18.23
CA SER A 137 -29.78 28.19 19.18
C SER A 137 -30.25 26.98 18.43
N ILE A 138 -29.38 25.99 18.32
CA ILE A 138 -29.62 24.70 17.67
C ILE A 138 -29.51 23.64 18.77
N HIS A 139 -30.55 22.87 18.97
CA HIS A 139 -30.51 21.75 19.89
C HIS A 139 -31.07 20.50 19.20
N PRO A 140 -30.22 19.55 18.82
CA PRO A 140 -30.67 18.33 18.18
C PRO A 140 -31.31 17.41 19.23
N VAL A 141 -32.60 17.24 19.16
CA VAL A 141 -33.31 16.23 19.97
C VAL A 141 -33.26 14.89 19.24
N GLY A 142 -32.28 14.05 19.61
CA GLY A 142 -32.21 12.66 19.16
C GLY A 142 -31.81 12.44 17.69
N LYS A 143 -31.43 13.50 16.94
CA LYS A 143 -31.03 13.43 15.53
C LYS A 143 -29.69 14.09 15.30
N ASP A 144 -28.95 13.61 14.29
CA ASP A 144 -27.69 14.20 13.83
C ASP A 144 -27.95 15.31 12.79
N PRO A 145 -27.67 16.59 13.12
CA PRO A 145 -27.96 17.71 12.23
C PRO A 145 -27.27 17.61 10.87
N LEU A 146 -26.05 17.10 10.85
CA LEU A 146 -25.31 16.99 9.60
C LEU A 146 -25.87 15.88 8.71
N ASN A 147 -26.13 14.69 9.27
CA ASN A 147 -26.73 13.58 8.52
C ASN A 147 -28.11 13.95 7.96
N GLU A 148 -28.97 14.58 8.75
CA GLU A 148 -30.28 15.05 8.28
C GLU A 148 -30.14 16.11 7.17
N MET A 149 -29.17 17.03 7.29
CA MET A 149 -28.91 18.03 6.28
C MET A 149 -28.44 17.41 4.96
N ILE A 150 -27.50 16.45 5.03
CA ILE A 150 -26.97 15.75 3.86
C ILE A 150 -28.09 14.96 3.18
N ALA A 151 -28.97 14.32 3.94
CA ALA A 151 -30.18 13.67 3.38
C ALA A 151 -31.08 14.70 2.69
N ALA A 152 -31.36 15.85 3.31
CA ALA A 152 -32.15 16.95 2.72
C ALA A 152 -31.48 17.56 1.46
N MET A 153 -30.17 17.48 1.33
CA MET A 153 -29.42 17.86 0.11
C MET A 153 -29.65 16.87 -1.03
N GLY A 154 -30.14 15.66 -0.76
CA GLY A 154 -30.46 14.63 -1.76
C GLY A 154 -29.35 13.61 -1.95
N ALA A 155 -28.63 13.24 -0.88
CA ALA A 155 -27.74 12.10 -0.91
C ALA A 155 -28.49 10.84 -1.33
N GLY A 156 -28.01 10.15 -2.36
CA GLY A 156 -28.69 8.98 -2.93
C GLY A 156 -29.78 9.27 -3.99
N GLU A 157 -30.20 10.52 -4.22
CA GLU A 157 -31.39 10.85 -5.03
C GLU A 157 -31.11 11.80 -6.20
N LEU A 158 -29.91 12.39 -6.30
CA LEU A 158 -29.63 13.38 -7.35
C LEU A 158 -29.51 12.74 -8.73
N ALA A 159 -30.08 13.40 -9.73
CA ALA A 159 -29.93 13.01 -11.13
C ALA A 159 -28.56 13.44 -11.70
N GLU A 160 -28.19 12.88 -12.85
CA GLU A 160 -26.99 13.26 -13.56
C GLU A 160 -26.94 14.78 -13.85
N GLY A 161 -25.83 15.38 -13.51
CA GLY A 161 -25.61 16.83 -13.65
C GLY A 161 -26.33 17.70 -12.62
N GLU A 162 -26.99 17.15 -11.60
CA GLU A 162 -27.47 17.88 -10.44
C GLU A 162 -26.40 17.90 -9.34
N GLU A 163 -26.33 19.00 -8.59
CA GLU A 163 -25.45 19.11 -7.43
C GLU A 163 -26.00 20.08 -6.39
N VAL A 164 -25.73 19.77 -5.13
CA VAL A 164 -26.08 20.61 -3.99
C VAL A 164 -24.84 20.76 -3.09
N TRP A 165 -24.52 21.98 -2.74
CA TRP A 165 -23.40 22.31 -1.88
C TRP A 165 -23.87 22.99 -0.59
N LEU A 166 -23.34 22.57 0.54
CA LEU A 166 -23.43 23.26 1.82
C LEU A 166 -22.03 23.78 2.17
N GLU A 167 -21.90 25.07 2.29
CA GLU A 167 -20.65 25.73 2.65
C GLU A 167 -20.79 26.41 4.01
N LEU A 168 -19.91 26.05 4.93
CA LEU A 168 -19.75 26.66 6.25
C LEU A 168 -18.40 27.39 6.28
N ALA A 169 -18.42 28.71 6.35
CA ALA A 169 -17.24 29.52 6.53
C ALA A 169 -17.23 30.07 7.95
N PHE A 170 -16.19 29.81 8.74
CA PHE A 170 -16.16 30.20 10.14
C PHE A 170 -14.83 30.81 10.57
N ALA A 171 -14.93 31.78 11.48
CA ALA A 171 -13.79 32.52 12.00
C ALA A 171 -13.92 32.72 13.52
N PRO A 172 -12.81 32.66 14.26
CA PRO A 172 -12.81 32.89 15.69
C PRO A 172 -13.37 34.28 16.06
N ALA A 173 -14.39 34.31 16.89
CA ALA A 173 -14.99 35.53 17.46
C ALA A 173 -14.55 35.80 18.92
N GLY A 174 -14.23 34.71 19.63
CA GLY A 174 -13.74 34.73 21.00
C GLY A 174 -14.83 34.71 22.07
N LYS A 175 -14.45 34.23 23.26
CA LYS A 175 -15.32 34.04 24.43
C LYS A 175 -16.04 35.33 24.87
N ARG A 176 -15.31 36.42 25.02
CA ARG A 176 -15.88 37.68 25.52
C ARG A 176 -17.02 38.20 24.64
N LEU A 177 -16.92 38.01 23.33
CA LEU A 177 -17.97 38.47 22.41
C LEU A 177 -19.21 37.59 22.52
N LEU A 178 -19.05 36.29 22.60
CA LEU A 178 -20.15 35.33 22.81
C LEU A 178 -20.90 35.69 24.09
N GLN A 179 -20.22 35.79 25.23
CA GLN A 179 -20.81 36.17 26.50
C GLN A 179 -21.55 37.50 26.45
N ARG A 180 -21.01 38.52 25.82
CA ARG A 180 -21.72 39.82 25.62
C ARG A 180 -23.01 39.64 24.83
N ARG A 181 -23.01 38.85 23.78
CA ARG A 181 -24.20 38.61 22.95
C ARG A 181 -25.24 37.79 23.72
N VAL A 182 -24.82 36.78 24.44
CA VAL A 182 -25.68 35.94 25.30
C VAL A 182 -26.34 36.81 26.36
N ARG A 183 -25.58 37.60 27.13
CA ARG A 183 -26.16 38.53 28.17
C ARG A 183 -27.14 39.54 27.55
N ARG A 184 -26.89 40.07 26.34
CA ARG A 184 -27.85 40.92 25.65
C ARG A 184 -29.12 40.19 25.26
N ALA A 185 -29.05 38.94 24.85
CA ALA A 185 -30.21 38.12 24.53
C ALA A 185 -31.01 37.77 25.77
N GLU A 186 -30.36 37.45 26.89
CA GLU A 186 -31.00 37.20 28.15
C GLU A 186 -31.73 38.41 28.70
N ASN A 187 -31.06 39.59 28.69
CA ASN A 187 -31.65 40.84 29.08
C ASN A 187 -32.84 41.23 28.21
N TRP A 188 -32.76 40.99 26.89
CA TRP A 188 -33.86 41.25 26.00
C TRP A 188 -35.05 40.33 26.28
N LEU A 189 -34.86 39.04 26.57
CA LEU A 189 -35.92 38.10 26.95
C LEU A 189 -36.60 38.47 28.27
N ARG A 190 -35.87 39.06 29.19
CA ARG A 190 -36.41 39.54 30.51
C ARG A 190 -37.03 40.93 30.44
N SER A 191 -36.84 41.67 29.33
CA SER A 191 -37.33 43.05 29.18
C SER A 191 -38.84 43.11 29.00
N PRO A 192 -39.56 43.94 29.77
CA PRO A 192 -41.01 44.12 29.65
C PRO A 192 -41.43 44.68 28.29
N ALA A 193 -40.55 45.38 27.57
CA ALA A 193 -40.85 46.07 26.28
C ALA A 193 -41.06 45.11 25.08
N ASN A 194 -41.02 43.81 25.24
CA ASN A 194 -41.10 42.85 24.13
C ASN A 194 -42.45 42.10 24.05
N GLU A 195 -43.51 42.64 24.60
CA GLU A 195 -44.86 42.16 24.24
C GLU A 195 -45.17 42.56 22.80
N PRO A 196 -45.81 41.68 22.02
CA PRO A 196 -46.43 42.11 20.78
C PRO A 196 -47.44 43.18 21.17
N VAL A 197 -47.16 44.41 20.75
CA VAL A 197 -48.05 45.52 21.03
C VAL A 197 -49.40 45.19 20.36
N SER A 198 -50.33 44.67 21.15
CA SER A 198 -51.73 44.58 20.68
C SER A 198 -52.37 45.94 20.85
N LEU A 199 -53.23 46.32 19.91
CA LEU A 199 -53.98 47.57 20.04
C LEU A 199 -54.71 47.72 21.38
N GLN A 200 -55.00 46.63 22.07
CA GLN A 200 -55.57 46.57 23.42
C GLN A 200 -54.53 46.96 24.49
N SER A 201 -53.24 46.72 24.31
CA SER A 201 -52.23 47.13 25.30
C SER A 201 -51.91 48.62 25.20
N ILE A 202 -51.96 49.19 23.98
CA ILE A 202 -51.84 50.66 23.76
C ILE A 202 -53.03 51.38 24.40
N TRP A 203 -54.23 50.83 24.29
CA TRP A 203 -55.44 51.43 24.85
C TRP A 203 -55.45 51.36 26.39
N ARG A 204 -54.90 50.34 27.02
CA ARG A 204 -54.72 50.24 28.46
C ARG A 204 -53.68 51.23 29.00
N GLU A 205 -52.55 51.40 28.32
CA GLU A 205 -51.49 52.38 28.73
C GLU A 205 -51.95 53.82 28.62
N MET A 206 -52.80 54.12 27.66
CA MET A 206 -53.36 55.46 27.49
C MET A 206 -54.39 55.83 28.56
N ASN A 207 -55.09 54.86 29.19
CA ASN A 207 -56.19 55.09 30.14
C ASN A 207 -55.85 54.88 31.63
N THR A 208 -54.62 54.42 31.95
CA THR A 208 -54.21 54.23 33.35
C THR A 208 -52.92 54.99 33.60
N ASN A 209 -53.05 56.13 34.30
CA ASN A 209 -51.94 56.99 34.76
C ASN A 209 -51.14 56.34 35.93
N GLN A 210 -51.01 54.97 35.93
CA GLN A 210 -50.21 54.24 36.88
C GLN A 210 -48.94 53.73 36.19
N LYS A 211 -47.79 54.30 36.56
CA LYS A 211 -46.50 53.69 36.33
C LYS A 211 -46.51 52.30 36.94
N ALA A 212 -46.75 51.28 36.14
CA ALA A 212 -46.72 49.90 36.56
C ALA A 212 -45.33 49.60 37.14
N LYS A 213 -45.23 49.32 38.43
CA LYS A 213 -44.07 48.65 39.03
C LYS A 213 -43.91 47.35 38.32
N SER A 214 -42.82 47.23 37.53
CA SER A 214 -42.49 46.03 36.75
C SER A 214 -42.33 44.86 37.70
N ARG A 215 -43.33 43.99 37.78
CA ARG A 215 -43.17 42.63 38.37
C ARG A 215 -42.25 41.83 37.47
N PRO A 216 -41.35 40.98 38.00
CA PRO A 216 -40.57 40.09 37.17
C PRO A 216 -41.52 39.24 36.36
N ARG A 217 -41.34 39.27 35.04
CA ARG A 217 -42.19 38.56 34.09
C ARG A 217 -41.95 37.07 34.21
N GLU A 218 -43.01 36.27 34.34
CA GLU A 218 -42.94 34.84 34.17
C GLU A 218 -42.69 34.52 32.69
N LEU A 219 -41.58 33.88 32.39
CA LEU A 219 -41.22 33.47 31.02
C LEU A 219 -42.15 32.35 30.58
N THR A 220 -42.64 32.39 29.35
CA THR A 220 -43.38 31.27 28.75
C THR A 220 -42.48 30.03 28.69
N ALA A 221 -43.03 28.84 28.58
CA ALA A 221 -42.27 27.57 28.46
C ALA A 221 -41.26 27.62 27.33
N TYR A 222 -41.63 28.24 26.21
CA TYR A 222 -40.71 28.46 25.07
C TYR A 222 -39.55 29.40 25.44
N GLN A 223 -39.84 30.54 26.08
CA GLN A 223 -38.83 31.48 26.54
C GLN A 223 -37.89 30.89 27.59
N GLN A 224 -38.41 30.01 28.47
CA GLN A 224 -37.62 29.26 29.42
C GLN A 224 -36.63 28.30 28.75
N ASN A 225 -37.06 27.58 27.67
CA ASN A 225 -36.18 26.73 26.91
C ASN A 225 -35.08 27.52 26.21
N VAL A 226 -35.43 28.67 25.59
CA VAL A 226 -34.44 29.58 24.99
C VAL A 226 -33.45 30.07 26.03
N MET A 227 -33.94 30.43 27.20
CA MET A 227 -33.10 30.90 28.32
C MET A 227 -32.11 29.80 28.77
N ARG A 228 -32.56 28.54 28.92
CA ARG A 228 -31.68 27.40 29.25
C ARG A 228 -30.58 27.21 28.20
N THR A 229 -30.95 27.26 26.92
CA THR A 229 -29.97 27.15 25.81
C THR A 229 -28.98 28.35 25.77
N LEU A 230 -29.39 29.53 26.18
CA LEU A 230 -28.49 30.68 26.33
C LEU A 230 -27.56 30.52 27.52
N GLN A 231 -28.08 29.97 28.63
CA GLN A 231 -27.31 29.71 29.85
C GLN A 231 -26.21 28.68 29.67
N SER A 232 -26.44 27.62 28.88
CA SER A 232 -25.38 26.64 28.57
C SER A 232 -24.17 27.26 27.82
N LYS A 233 -24.38 28.41 27.17
CA LYS A 233 -23.28 29.14 26.48
C LYS A 233 -22.42 30.01 27.42
N HIS A 234 -22.75 30.04 28.71
CA HIS A 234 -21.90 30.65 29.72
C HIS A 234 -20.77 29.74 30.22
N ASP A 235 -20.76 28.48 29.78
CA ASP A 235 -19.69 27.54 30.12
C ASP A 235 -18.32 28.17 29.90
N GLU A 236 -17.39 27.90 30.79
CA GLU A 236 -16.05 28.48 30.76
C GLU A 236 -15.27 28.09 29.51
N ASP A 237 -15.56 26.94 28.94
CA ASP A 237 -14.89 26.42 27.74
C ASP A 237 -15.54 26.86 26.41
N GLU A 238 -16.74 27.48 26.44
CA GLU A 238 -17.43 27.89 25.21
C GLU A 238 -16.82 29.12 24.56
N VAL A 239 -16.62 29.03 23.24
CA VAL A 239 -16.07 30.09 22.41
C VAL A 239 -17.01 30.42 21.24
N GLY A 240 -17.06 31.69 20.89
CA GLY A 240 -17.88 32.13 19.76
C GLY A 240 -17.13 32.04 18.43
N LEU A 241 -17.85 31.64 17.38
CA LEU A 241 -17.37 31.61 16.01
C LEU A 241 -18.35 32.36 15.10
N TRP A 242 -17.83 33.34 14.36
CA TRP A 242 -18.57 33.96 13.27
C TRP A 242 -18.77 32.96 12.17
N THR A 243 -19.98 32.66 11.76
CA THR A 243 -20.30 31.62 10.81
C THR A 243 -21.04 32.15 9.61
N GLY A 244 -20.55 31.90 8.40
CA GLY A 244 -21.30 32.01 7.16
C GLY A 244 -21.85 30.64 6.80
N PHE A 245 -23.16 30.55 6.64
CA PHE A 245 -23.87 29.35 6.23
C PHE A 245 -24.43 29.58 4.84
N ARG A 246 -24.06 28.79 3.85
CA ARG A 246 -24.44 29.03 2.47
C ARG A 246 -24.77 27.71 1.78
N VAL A 247 -25.81 27.76 0.94
CA VAL A 247 -26.24 26.60 0.14
C VAL A 247 -26.29 27.01 -1.32
N LEU A 248 -25.72 26.17 -2.19
CA LEU A 248 -25.78 26.29 -3.64
C LEU A 248 -26.47 25.07 -4.19
N ILE A 249 -27.52 25.25 -4.96
CA ILE A 249 -28.34 24.18 -5.51
C ILE A 249 -28.41 24.34 -7.03
N ARG A 250 -28.03 23.30 -7.75
CA ARG A 250 -28.25 23.13 -9.17
C ARG A 250 -29.10 21.88 -9.40
N SER A 251 -30.41 22.05 -9.52
CA SER A 251 -31.36 20.94 -9.66
C SER A 251 -32.60 21.41 -10.35
N SER A 252 -33.28 20.50 -11.04
CA SER A 252 -34.64 20.71 -11.59
C SER A 252 -35.65 21.05 -10.50
N SER A 253 -35.47 20.51 -9.29
CA SER A 253 -36.33 20.72 -8.11
C SER A 253 -35.70 21.68 -7.08
N ALA A 254 -34.86 22.61 -7.49
CA ALA A 254 -34.06 23.45 -6.59
C ALA A 254 -34.89 24.21 -5.52
N LYS A 255 -36.09 24.67 -5.84
CA LYS A 255 -36.98 25.34 -4.87
C LYS A 255 -37.51 24.36 -3.81
N ALA A 256 -37.92 23.16 -4.20
CA ALA A 256 -38.41 22.16 -3.28
C ALA A 256 -37.28 21.72 -2.33
N ARG A 257 -36.09 21.47 -2.85
CA ARG A 257 -34.93 21.11 -2.01
C ARG A 257 -34.55 22.20 -1.01
N LEU A 258 -34.55 23.47 -1.44
CA LEU A 258 -34.32 24.58 -0.51
C LEU A 258 -35.38 24.62 0.61
N GLN A 259 -36.64 24.33 0.29
CA GLN A 259 -37.72 24.24 1.27
C GLN A 259 -37.48 23.09 2.24
N THR A 260 -37.17 21.88 1.78
CA THR A 260 -36.84 20.73 2.61
C THR A 260 -35.69 21.01 3.56
N MET A 261 -34.61 21.66 3.07
CA MET A 261 -33.48 22.07 3.91
C MET A 261 -33.88 23.11 4.98
N ASN A 262 -34.79 24.03 4.63
CA ASN A 262 -35.33 24.99 5.61
C ASN A 262 -36.21 24.32 6.67
N ASP A 263 -37.09 23.40 6.25
CA ASP A 263 -37.97 22.66 7.16
C ASP A 263 -37.15 21.83 8.15
N MET A 264 -36.07 21.18 7.68
CA MET A 264 -35.10 20.49 8.51
C MET A 264 -34.45 21.44 9.52
N LEU A 265 -33.94 22.61 9.11
CA LEU A 265 -33.35 23.61 10.00
C LEU A 265 -34.38 24.13 11.04
N GLN A 266 -35.63 24.27 10.65
CA GLN A 266 -36.70 24.67 11.58
C GLN A 266 -37.04 23.58 12.61
N SER A 267 -36.99 22.30 12.22
CA SER A 267 -37.23 21.17 13.17
C SER A 267 -36.21 21.09 14.28
N MET A 268 -34.99 21.58 14.03
CA MET A 268 -33.88 21.62 15.02
C MET A 268 -33.84 22.92 15.85
N ARG A 269 -34.78 23.79 15.67
CA ARG A 269 -34.78 25.12 16.30
C ARG A 269 -35.21 25.02 17.77
N SER A 270 -34.35 25.42 18.67
CA SER A 270 -34.68 25.57 20.11
C SER A 270 -34.87 27.02 20.58
N GLY A 271 -34.71 27.96 19.67
CA GLY A 271 -34.80 29.42 19.94
C GLY A 271 -34.64 30.20 18.64
N ASN A 272 -33.53 30.89 18.46
CA ASN A 272 -33.23 31.60 17.23
C ASN A 272 -32.54 30.67 16.23
N GLY A 273 -33.29 30.02 15.38
CA GLY A 273 -32.75 29.09 14.36
C GLY A 273 -32.08 29.79 13.19
N ILE A 274 -31.57 29.00 12.27
CA ILE A 274 -31.00 29.43 10.98
C ILE A 274 -32.10 29.28 9.91
N VAL A 275 -32.26 30.30 9.06
CA VAL A 275 -33.17 30.30 7.91
C VAL A 275 -32.36 30.57 6.65
N LEU A 276 -32.51 29.71 5.65
CA LEU A 276 -31.91 29.90 4.33
C LEU A 276 -32.74 30.88 3.49
N ARG A 277 -32.13 31.99 3.10
CA ARG A 277 -32.78 32.98 2.25
C ARG A 277 -32.08 33.11 0.91
N PRO A 278 -32.80 33.01 -0.22
CA PRO A 278 -32.22 33.19 -1.55
C PRO A 278 -31.51 34.54 -1.69
N VAL A 279 -30.35 34.50 -2.33
CA VAL A 279 -29.57 35.72 -2.64
C VAL A 279 -29.86 36.19 -4.06
N LYS A 280 -30.12 37.47 -4.23
CA LYS A 280 -30.36 38.08 -5.56
C LYS A 280 -29.03 38.59 -6.15
N GLY A 281 -28.76 38.22 -7.41
CA GLY A 281 -27.60 38.73 -8.18
C GLY A 281 -26.57 37.67 -8.60
N ARG A 282 -26.31 37.55 -9.91
CA ARG A 282 -25.44 36.53 -10.50
C ARG A 282 -23.95 36.70 -10.21
N LYS A 283 -23.46 37.92 -10.06
CA LYS A 283 -22.00 38.18 -9.89
C LYS A 283 -21.41 37.82 -8.52
N GLN A 284 -22.24 37.73 -7.47
CA GLN A 284 -21.81 37.32 -6.11
C GLN A 284 -21.97 35.80 -5.84
N VAL A 285 -22.57 35.10 -6.77
CA VAL A 285 -23.03 33.70 -6.60
C VAL A 285 -21.90 32.70 -6.60
N LEU A 286 -20.82 32.93 -7.32
CA LEU A 286 -19.74 31.94 -7.52
C LEU A 286 -18.50 32.17 -6.65
N ALA A 287 -18.43 33.31 -5.93
CA ALA A 287 -17.33 33.54 -5.00
C ALA A 287 -17.48 32.62 -3.76
N PRO A 288 -16.38 32.06 -3.24
CA PRO A 288 -16.43 31.29 -2.01
C PRO A 288 -17.03 32.09 -0.85
N GLY A 289 -17.86 31.41 -0.03
CA GLY A 289 -18.51 32.02 1.12
C GLY A 289 -17.52 32.54 2.15
N THR A 290 -17.90 33.63 2.82
CA THR A 290 -17.13 34.21 3.92
C THR A 290 -17.94 34.17 5.22
N PRO A 291 -17.27 34.17 6.40
CA PRO A 291 -17.98 34.23 7.67
C PRO A 291 -18.87 35.47 7.80
N SER A 292 -20.09 35.28 8.27
CA SER A 292 -21.05 36.33 8.47
C SER A 292 -20.97 36.89 9.90
N LYS A 293 -20.88 38.20 10.07
CA LYS A 293 -21.00 38.85 11.39
C LYS A 293 -22.44 38.87 11.92
N GLN A 294 -23.42 38.44 11.14
CA GLN A 294 -24.81 38.33 11.55
C GLN A 294 -25.12 37.01 12.27
N LEU A 295 -24.32 35.94 12.02
CA LEU A 295 -24.52 34.63 12.62
C LEU A 295 -23.32 34.27 13.51
N LEU A 296 -23.58 34.19 14.79
CA LEU A 296 -22.61 33.76 15.82
C LEU A 296 -23.04 32.43 16.40
N LEU A 297 -22.22 31.40 16.22
CA LEU A 297 -22.41 30.07 16.83
C LEU A 297 -21.46 29.88 18.00
N ALA A 298 -21.88 29.15 19.02
CA ALA A 298 -21.02 28.61 20.04
C ALA A 298 -20.22 27.41 19.49
N SER A 299 -19.10 27.03 20.13
CA SER A 299 -18.29 25.90 19.70
C SER A 299 -19.06 24.59 19.71
N GLU A 300 -19.96 24.37 20.64
CA GLU A 300 -20.86 23.22 20.66
C GLU A 300 -21.76 23.18 19.43
N GLU A 301 -22.38 24.29 19.08
CA GLU A 301 -23.29 24.38 17.93
C GLU A 301 -22.57 24.22 16.60
N LEU A 302 -21.35 24.75 16.47
CA LEU A 302 -20.53 24.47 15.30
C LEU A 302 -20.11 23.00 15.25
N GLY A 303 -19.87 22.37 16.41
CA GLY A 303 -19.54 20.95 16.52
C GLY A 303 -20.58 20.05 15.86
N TYR A 304 -21.87 20.38 15.97
CA TYR A 304 -22.93 19.64 15.27
C TYR A 304 -22.78 19.61 13.75
N TRP A 305 -22.19 20.63 13.17
CA TRP A 305 -21.96 20.74 11.72
C TRP A 305 -20.60 20.22 11.27
N LEU A 306 -19.67 20.02 12.22
CA LEU A 306 -18.32 19.50 11.96
C LEU A 306 -18.22 17.99 12.29
N ARG A 307 -19.30 17.34 12.69
CA ARG A 307 -19.34 15.91 12.92
C ARG A 307 -19.27 15.17 11.59
N ILE A 308 -18.09 14.67 11.25
CA ILE A 308 -17.85 13.99 9.98
C ILE A 308 -18.47 12.58 10.07
N PRO A 309 -19.36 12.19 9.13
CA PRO A 309 -19.93 10.86 9.09
C PRO A 309 -18.85 9.80 8.84
N ALA A 310 -18.99 8.63 9.47
CA ALA A 310 -18.11 7.50 9.30
C ALA A 310 -18.92 6.20 9.14
N PHE A 311 -18.23 5.08 9.01
CA PHE A 311 -18.85 3.77 8.85
C PHE A 311 -19.91 3.52 9.93
N GLY A 312 -21.14 3.14 9.50
CA GLY A 312 -22.31 2.98 10.37
C GLY A 312 -23.31 4.14 10.31
N ASP A 313 -22.91 5.33 9.89
CA ASP A 313 -23.85 6.41 9.61
C ASP A 313 -24.56 6.16 8.26
N PRO A 314 -25.88 6.38 8.13
CA PRO A 314 -26.61 6.16 6.87
C PRO A 314 -26.03 6.92 5.69
N VAL A 315 -25.57 8.15 5.92
CA VAL A 315 -24.98 9.02 4.90
C VAL A 315 -23.61 8.51 4.43
N ALA A 316 -22.87 7.81 5.27
CA ALA A 316 -21.57 7.26 4.90
C ALA A 316 -21.63 6.22 3.77
N ALA A 317 -22.81 5.63 3.50
CA ALA A 317 -23.01 4.77 2.35
C ALA A 317 -22.81 5.50 1.00
N HIS A 318 -23.06 6.81 0.97
CA HIS A 318 -22.94 7.67 -0.21
C HIS A 318 -21.59 8.42 -0.27
N MET A 319 -20.74 8.29 0.74
CA MET A 319 -19.40 8.88 0.76
C MET A 319 -18.40 8.00 0.02
N GLU A 320 -17.45 8.65 -0.65
CA GLU A 320 -16.31 7.96 -1.23
C GLU A 320 -15.41 7.43 -0.11
N LYS A 321 -15.27 6.12 -0.04
CA LYS A 321 -14.46 5.46 0.99
C LYS A 321 -13.05 5.23 0.47
N MET A 322 -12.07 5.43 1.30
CA MET A 322 -10.74 4.91 0.99
C MET A 322 -10.77 3.40 1.12
N HIS A 323 -10.56 2.72 0.00
CA HIS A 323 -10.51 1.25 -0.03
C HIS A 323 -9.21 0.67 0.59
N ALA A 324 -8.22 1.52 0.89
CA ALA A 324 -6.95 1.09 1.44
C ALA A 324 -6.76 1.61 2.87
N LYS A 325 -6.43 0.71 3.78
CA LYS A 325 -5.92 1.07 5.10
C LYS A 325 -4.60 1.82 4.94
N ILE A 326 -4.45 2.94 5.66
CA ILE A 326 -3.21 3.70 5.71
C ILE A 326 -2.66 3.64 7.14
N VAL A 327 -1.45 3.12 7.27
CA VAL A 327 -0.69 3.12 8.52
C VAL A 327 0.62 3.88 8.27
N PRO A 328 0.88 4.95 9.03
CA PRO A 328 2.09 5.75 8.82
C PRO A 328 3.36 4.93 9.00
N ALA A 329 4.35 5.18 8.13
CA ALA A 329 5.66 4.57 8.27
C ALA A 329 6.42 5.15 9.47
N PRO A 330 7.16 4.33 10.22
CA PRO A 330 8.00 4.79 11.32
C PRO A 330 9.09 5.77 10.83
N THR A 331 9.65 6.52 11.77
CA THR A 331 10.82 7.37 11.51
C THR A 331 12.05 6.50 11.25
N GLY A 332 13.01 6.98 10.44
CA GLY A 332 14.28 6.27 10.18
C GLY A 332 14.25 5.31 8.97
N LEU A 333 13.16 5.28 8.20
CA LEU A 333 13.11 4.58 6.91
C LEU A 333 13.53 5.51 5.75
N ASP A 334 14.76 6.04 5.82
CA ASP A 334 15.32 7.02 4.88
C ASP A 334 16.62 6.57 4.21
N HIS A 335 17.16 5.43 4.63
CA HIS A 335 18.41 4.86 4.11
C HIS A 335 18.31 3.34 3.93
N GLY A 336 19.13 2.80 3.03
CA GLY A 336 19.14 1.37 2.70
C GLY A 336 18.37 1.01 1.44
N LEU A 337 17.74 -0.16 1.41
CA LEU A 337 17.00 -0.66 0.26
C LEU A 337 15.64 0.04 0.14
N TYR A 338 15.32 0.53 -1.05
CA TYR A 338 13.98 1.06 -1.35
C TYR A 338 12.92 -0.03 -1.27
N ILE A 339 11.78 0.28 -0.65
CA ILE A 339 10.66 -0.67 -0.46
C ILE A 339 9.30 -0.13 -0.93
N GLY A 340 9.25 1.10 -1.38
CA GLY A 340 8.04 1.78 -1.83
C GLY A 340 7.98 3.22 -1.35
N LYS A 341 6.86 3.88 -1.57
CA LYS A 341 6.58 5.25 -1.09
C LYS A 341 5.59 5.23 0.07
N SER A 342 5.73 6.17 0.98
CA SER A 342 4.68 6.43 1.97
C SER A 342 3.40 6.83 1.23
N ASN A 343 2.29 6.19 1.57
CA ASN A 343 0.97 6.52 1.03
C ASN A 343 0.15 7.43 1.96
N VAL A 344 0.79 7.97 3.00
CA VAL A 344 0.15 8.94 3.88
C VAL A 344 0.01 10.27 3.13
N PRO A 345 -1.21 10.77 2.93
CA PRO A 345 -1.45 12.01 2.20
C PRO A 345 -0.66 13.19 2.77
N GLY A 346 0.02 13.92 1.90
CA GLY A 346 0.87 15.05 2.29
C GLY A 346 2.18 14.67 3.00
N GLN A 347 2.54 13.40 2.99
CA GLN A 347 3.80 12.87 3.51
C GLN A 347 4.39 11.81 2.57
N GLU A 348 4.09 11.92 1.28
CA GLU A 348 4.65 11.04 0.26
C GLU A 348 6.16 11.22 0.23
N ARG A 349 6.88 10.16 0.56
CA ARG A 349 8.35 10.09 0.50
C ARG A 349 8.79 8.67 0.16
N ASP A 350 9.94 8.54 -0.43
CA ASP A 350 10.57 7.24 -0.61
C ASP A 350 10.85 6.63 0.76
N LEU A 351 10.48 5.36 0.92
CA LEU A 351 10.79 4.58 2.12
C LEU A 351 11.92 3.63 1.80
N ARG A 352 12.99 3.73 2.59
CA ARG A 352 14.18 2.88 2.47
C ARG A 352 14.43 2.18 3.78
N MET A 353 14.61 0.89 3.74
CA MET A 353 14.83 0.04 4.91
C MET A 353 16.31 -0.31 5.05
N PRO A 354 16.91 -0.18 6.26
CA PRO A 354 18.28 -0.53 6.48
C PRO A 354 18.64 -1.93 6.00
N LEU A 355 19.79 -2.11 5.34
CA LEU A 355 20.21 -3.39 4.76
C LEU A 355 20.22 -4.53 5.78
N GLY A 356 20.62 -4.26 7.03
CA GLY A 356 20.61 -5.26 8.10
C GLY A 356 19.21 -5.80 8.47
N GLN A 357 18.15 -5.00 8.24
CA GLN A 357 16.77 -5.47 8.38
C GLN A 357 16.37 -6.30 7.17
N MET A 358 16.70 -5.84 5.96
CA MET A 358 16.37 -6.53 4.70
C MET A 358 17.10 -7.87 4.55
N LEU A 359 18.25 -8.04 5.16
CA LEU A 359 18.96 -9.34 5.22
C LEU A 359 18.19 -10.42 5.98
N LYS A 360 17.15 -10.07 6.73
CA LYS A 360 16.29 -11.05 7.42
C LYS A 360 15.21 -11.65 6.52
N HIS A 361 15.41 -11.63 5.22
CA HIS A 361 14.50 -12.13 4.18
C HIS A 361 13.17 -11.39 4.11
N THR A 362 12.54 -11.44 2.94
CA THR A 362 11.25 -10.80 2.67
C THR A 362 10.30 -11.78 1.99
N PHE A 363 9.06 -11.80 2.44
CA PHE A 363 8.00 -12.54 1.79
C PHE A 363 6.93 -11.59 1.27
N LEU A 364 6.60 -11.71 0.01
CA LEU A 364 5.63 -10.89 -0.71
C LEU A 364 4.45 -11.76 -1.14
N ALA A 365 3.25 -11.46 -0.69
CA ALA A 365 2.05 -12.18 -1.08
C ALA A 365 0.98 -11.25 -1.62
N GLY A 366 0.25 -11.71 -2.65
CA GLY A 366 -0.84 -10.94 -3.24
C GLY A 366 -1.48 -11.66 -4.41
N THR A 367 -2.76 -11.41 -4.67
CA THR A 367 -3.49 -11.98 -5.81
C THR A 367 -2.94 -11.51 -7.15
N THR A 368 -3.35 -12.15 -8.24
CA THR A 368 -3.06 -11.68 -9.61
C THR A 368 -3.59 -10.26 -9.80
N GLY A 369 -2.80 -9.39 -10.41
CA GLY A 369 -3.17 -7.98 -10.63
C GLY A 369 -3.01 -7.07 -9.41
N SER A 370 -2.63 -7.58 -8.22
CA SER A 370 -2.40 -6.73 -7.03
C SER A 370 -1.12 -5.88 -7.09
N GLY A 371 -0.22 -6.16 -8.04
CA GLY A 371 1.02 -5.41 -8.26
C GLY A 371 2.28 -6.04 -7.67
N LYS A 372 2.33 -7.37 -7.44
CA LYS A 372 3.53 -8.09 -6.94
C LYS A 372 4.77 -7.83 -7.79
N THR A 373 4.70 -8.18 -9.07
CA THR A 373 5.80 -8.05 -10.01
C THR A 373 6.22 -6.59 -10.18
N SER A 374 5.25 -5.65 -10.20
CA SER A 374 5.52 -4.20 -10.19
C SER A 374 6.26 -3.76 -8.92
N THR A 375 5.92 -4.33 -7.76
CA THR A 375 6.62 -4.08 -6.50
C THR A 375 8.07 -4.55 -6.56
N LEU A 376 8.31 -5.79 -7.04
CA LEU A 376 9.66 -6.32 -7.22
C LEU A 376 10.47 -5.46 -8.21
N LEU A 377 9.89 -5.12 -9.36
CA LEU A 377 10.50 -4.25 -10.36
C LEU A 377 10.84 -2.86 -9.80
N SER A 378 9.92 -2.26 -9.03
CA SER A 378 10.15 -0.96 -8.39
C SER A 378 11.35 -1.00 -7.43
N ILE A 379 11.52 -2.08 -6.67
CA ILE A 379 12.67 -2.29 -5.79
C ILE A 379 13.95 -2.49 -6.62
N MET A 380 13.91 -3.39 -7.60
CA MET A 380 15.10 -3.74 -8.39
C MET A 380 15.59 -2.59 -9.26
N THR A 381 14.70 -1.79 -9.85
CA THR A 381 15.12 -0.60 -10.63
C THR A 381 15.84 0.43 -9.76
N ARG A 382 15.41 0.61 -8.49
CA ARG A 382 16.13 1.46 -7.54
C ARG A 382 17.48 0.85 -7.11
N MET A 383 17.57 -0.48 -7.05
CA MET A 383 18.87 -1.14 -6.83
C MET A 383 19.83 -0.93 -8.02
N VAL A 384 19.32 -0.95 -9.26
CA VAL A 384 20.11 -0.61 -10.45
C VAL A 384 20.63 0.82 -10.38
N GLU A 385 19.77 1.78 -9.99
CA GLU A 385 20.20 3.18 -9.78
C GLU A 385 21.26 3.31 -8.67
N ASP A 386 21.12 2.57 -7.57
CA ASP A 386 22.09 2.58 -6.48
C ASP A 386 23.42 1.94 -6.91
N LEU A 387 23.39 0.83 -7.68
CA LEU A 387 24.59 0.21 -8.29
C LEU A 387 25.26 1.15 -9.29
N GLU A 388 24.48 1.90 -10.06
CA GLU A 388 25.00 2.89 -10.97
C GLU A 388 25.75 4.02 -10.27
N ARG A 389 25.25 4.48 -9.13
CA ARG A 389 25.84 5.57 -8.33
C ARG A 389 27.03 5.09 -7.49
N LYS A 390 26.95 3.88 -6.94
CA LYS A 390 27.92 3.34 -5.97
C LYS A 390 28.23 1.87 -6.25
N PRO A 391 28.92 1.55 -7.36
CA PRO A 391 29.08 0.18 -7.85
C PRO A 391 29.80 -0.76 -6.88
N ASP A 392 30.65 -0.22 -6.00
CA ASP A 392 31.41 -1.03 -5.04
C ASP A 392 30.69 -1.23 -3.71
N GLN A 393 29.75 -0.34 -3.37
CA GLN A 393 29.05 -0.38 -2.07
C GLN A 393 27.64 -0.96 -2.18
N ALA A 394 26.95 -0.69 -3.29
CA ALA A 394 25.57 -1.17 -3.46
C ALA A 394 25.52 -2.69 -3.57
N PRO A 395 24.49 -3.34 -3.00
CA PRO A 395 24.30 -4.79 -3.10
C PRO A 395 23.94 -5.19 -4.53
N GLY A 396 24.46 -6.34 -4.98
CA GLY A 396 23.99 -7.01 -6.17
C GLY A 396 22.69 -7.78 -5.92
N PHE A 397 22.11 -8.28 -7.00
CA PHE A 397 20.93 -9.12 -6.89
C PHE A 397 20.82 -10.16 -7.98
N THR A 398 20.10 -11.23 -7.68
CA THR A 398 19.65 -12.24 -8.64
C THR A 398 18.13 -12.16 -8.73
N PHE A 399 17.59 -12.28 -9.93
CA PHE A 399 16.14 -12.33 -10.15
C PHE A 399 15.78 -13.54 -11.01
N LEU A 400 14.94 -14.42 -10.47
CA LEU A 400 14.35 -15.55 -11.18
C LEU A 400 12.90 -15.20 -11.52
N ASP A 401 12.64 -15.05 -12.80
CA ASP A 401 11.31 -14.80 -13.38
C ASP A 401 10.86 -16.00 -14.22
N PRO A 402 9.87 -16.78 -13.78
CA PRO A 402 9.33 -17.90 -14.55
C PRO A 402 8.76 -17.51 -15.92
N HIS A 403 8.34 -16.25 -16.08
CA HIS A 403 7.60 -15.74 -17.24
C HIS A 403 8.43 -14.83 -18.16
N GLY A 404 9.53 -14.27 -17.69
CA GLY A 404 10.47 -13.42 -18.44
C GLY A 404 10.05 -11.97 -18.67
N GLY A 405 8.77 -11.64 -18.57
CA GLY A 405 8.27 -10.30 -18.90
C GLY A 405 8.82 -9.19 -17.98
N ALA A 406 9.06 -9.50 -16.72
CA ALA A 406 9.65 -8.55 -15.78
C ALA A 406 11.14 -8.33 -16.07
N ILE A 407 11.84 -9.34 -16.58
CA ILE A 407 13.26 -9.22 -16.98
C ILE A 407 13.40 -8.22 -18.13
N GLU A 408 12.55 -8.29 -19.15
CA GLU A 408 12.58 -7.32 -20.27
C GLU A 408 12.39 -5.89 -19.77
N THR A 409 11.41 -5.68 -18.92
CA THR A 409 11.18 -4.36 -18.30
C THR A 409 12.41 -3.90 -17.52
N LEU A 410 13.00 -4.77 -16.71
CA LEU A 410 14.18 -4.44 -15.89
C LEU A 410 15.40 -4.12 -16.77
N LEU A 411 15.63 -4.87 -17.84
CA LEU A 411 16.72 -4.62 -18.79
C LEU A 411 16.65 -3.23 -19.40
N SER A 412 15.44 -2.70 -19.61
CA SER A 412 15.26 -1.34 -20.12
C SER A 412 15.78 -0.23 -19.19
N TYR A 413 16.10 -0.56 -17.94
CA TYR A 413 16.65 0.35 -16.92
C TYR A 413 18.14 0.15 -16.67
N ILE A 414 18.77 -0.95 -17.15
CA ILE A 414 20.17 -1.26 -16.85
C ILE A 414 21.09 -0.51 -17.84
N PRO A 415 21.87 0.47 -17.40
CA PRO A 415 22.74 1.24 -18.28
C PRO A 415 23.96 0.43 -18.73
N LYS A 416 24.51 0.74 -19.92
CA LYS A 416 25.65 0.04 -20.53
C LYS A 416 26.87 -0.12 -19.63
N LYS A 417 27.11 0.83 -18.72
CA LYS A 417 28.23 0.76 -17.79
C LYS A 417 28.14 -0.39 -16.78
N LEU A 418 26.93 -0.93 -16.56
CA LEU A 418 26.70 -2.09 -15.67
C LEU A 418 26.74 -3.42 -16.44
N TYR A 419 26.82 -3.43 -17.77
CA TYR A 419 26.85 -4.68 -18.56
C TYR A 419 27.98 -5.64 -18.17
N PRO A 420 29.20 -5.22 -17.79
CA PRO A 420 30.23 -6.15 -17.30
C PRO A 420 29.86 -6.89 -16.01
N LYS A 421 28.87 -6.37 -15.25
CA LYS A 421 28.32 -6.99 -14.05
C LYS A 421 26.93 -7.61 -14.27
N LEU A 422 26.45 -7.64 -15.52
CA LEU A 422 25.14 -8.17 -15.87
C LEU A 422 25.28 -9.56 -16.50
N HIS A 423 24.57 -10.53 -15.96
CA HIS A 423 24.52 -11.90 -16.46
C HIS A 423 23.07 -12.30 -16.74
N LEU A 424 22.83 -12.81 -17.95
CA LEU A 424 21.53 -13.29 -18.37
C LEU A 424 21.57 -14.80 -18.58
N ILE A 425 20.69 -15.53 -17.88
CA ILE A 425 20.60 -16.99 -17.93
C ILE A 425 19.25 -17.40 -18.51
N PRO A 426 19.11 -17.60 -19.81
CA PRO A 426 17.90 -18.15 -20.40
C PRO A 426 17.79 -19.64 -20.06
N LEU A 427 16.67 -20.08 -19.47
CA LEU A 427 16.35 -21.48 -19.22
C LEU A 427 15.61 -22.14 -20.39
N GLY A 428 15.07 -21.33 -21.30
CA GLY A 428 14.46 -21.76 -22.54
C GLY A 428 15.46 -21.99 -23.67
N ALA A 429 14.95 -22.13 -24.88
CA ALA A 429 15.78 -22.32 -26.06
C ALA A 429 16.68 -21.09 -26.34
N THR A 430 17.96 -21.33 -26.60
CA THR A 430 18.93 -20.29 -26.87
C THR A 430 19.99 -20.81 -27.86
N GLU A 431 20.51 -19.93 -28.71
CA GLU A 431 21.66 -20.21 -29.59
C GLU A 431 22.98 -20.18 -28.82
N ARG A 432 22.99 -19.54 -27.66
CA ARG A 432 24.17 -19.39 -26.81
C ARG A 432 23.89 -19.89 -25.38
N PRO A 433 23.91 -21.24 -25.16
CA PRO A 433 23.67 -21.82 -23.84
C PRO A 433 24.70 -21.37 -22.81
N ARG A 434 24.21 -21.14 -21.58
CA ARG A 434 25.06 -20.88 -20.41
C ARG A 434 25.35 -22.21 -19.70
N GLY A 435 26.61 -22.44 -19.35
CA GLY A 435 26.97 -23.57 -18.50
C GLY A 435 26.53 -23.33 -17.07
N PHE A 436 25.96 -24.37 -16.45
CA PHE A 436 25.67 -24.40 -15.03
C PHE A 436 26.03 -25.78 -14.46
N ASN A 437 27.09 -25.83 -13.67
CA ASN A 437 27.55 -27.06 -13.04
C ASN A 437 27.58 -26.94 -11.52
N LEU A 438 26.57 -27.51 -10.87
CA LEU A 438 26.44 -27.57 -9.41
C LEU A 438 27.61 -28.29 -8.75
N PHE A 439 28.28 -29.23 -9.45
CA PHE A 439 29.34 -30.06 -8.92
C PHE A 439 30.74 -29.44 -9.07
N GLN A 440 30.87 -28.33 -9.77
CA GLN A 440 32.17 -27.72 -10.12
C GLN A 440 33.06 -27.47 -8.90
N ASP A 441 32.54 -26.89 -7.83
CA ASP A 441 33.31 -26.42 -6.66
C ASP A 441 33.02 -27.23 -5.39
N ALA A 442 32.67 -28.51 -5.55
CA ALA A 442 32.37 -29.40 -4.44
C ALA A 442 33.66 -29.91 -3.76
N HIS A 443 34.24 -29.09 -2.88
CA HIS A 443 35.35 -29.51 -2.02
C HIS A 443 34.95 -30.63 -1.08
N ALA A 444 35.95 -31.38 -0.54
CA ALA A 444 35.71 -32.55 0.28
C ALA A 444 34.81 -32.33 1.49
N ASP A 445 34.91 -31.14 2.11
CA ASP A 445 34.14 -30.76 3.30
C ASP A 445 32.63 -30.49 3.02
N VAL A 446 32.24 -30.23 1.77
CA VAL A 446 30.83 -29.96 1.41
C VAL A 446 30.16 -31.10 0.63
N ARG A 447 30.91 -32.12 0.19
CA ARG A 447 30.37 -33.20 -0.69
C ARG A 447 29.20 -33.94 -0.08
N GLU A 448 29.30 -34.34 1.17
CA GLU A 448 28.22 -35.08 1.85
C GLU A 448 26.97 -34.23 2.01
N SER A 449 27.15 -32.97 2.44
CA SER A 449 26.05 -32.02 2.60
C SER A 449 25.37 -31.69 1.28
N LEU A 450 26.15 -31.40 0.24
CA LEU A 450 25.65 -31.13 -1.12
C LEU A 450 24.88 -32.35 -1.67
N THR A 451 25.43 -33.56 -1.49
CA THR A 451 24.75 -34.82 -1.88
C THR A 451 23.42 -34.98 -1.16
N GLY A 452 23.41 -34.74 0.16
CA GLY A 452 22.18 -34.79 0.96
C GLY A 452 21.10 -33.86 0.43
N GLU A 453 21.45 -32.57 0.22
CA GLU A 453 20.49 -31.57 -0.27
C GLU A 453 20.01 -31.88 -1.68
N PHE A 454 20.91 -32.25 -2.57
CA PHE A 454 20.56 -32.56 -3.94
C PHE A 454 19.59 -33.76 -4.00
N VAL A 455 19.89 -34.85 -3.28
CA VAL A 455 19.04 -36.05 -3.23
C VAL A 455 17.67 -35.74 -2.60
N THR A 456 17.65 -35.02 -1.47
CA THR A 456 16.41 -34.64 -0.80
C THR A 456 15.54 -33.73 -1.71
N THR A 457 16.15 -32.77 -2.40
CA THR A 457 15.44 -31.88 -3.33
C THR A 457 14.83 -32.70 -4.48
N LEU A 458 15.56 -33.61 -5.07
CA LEU A 458 15.01 -34.48 -6.13
C LEU A 458 13.86 -35.36 -5.63
N GLN A 459 13.91 -35.86 -4.43
CA GLN A 459 12.82 -36.66 -3.85
C GLN A 459 11.55 -35.85 -3.65
N GLN A 460 11.68 -34.58 -3.21
CA GLN A 460 10.55 -33.66 -3.02
C GLN A 460 9.92 -33.23 -4.35
N LEU A 461 10.75 -32.97 -5.34
CA LEU A 461 10.27 -32.67 -6.68
C LEU A 461 9.54 -33.86 -7.33
N PHE A 462 9.92 -35.10 -6.95
CA PHE A 462 9.42 -36.34 -7.55
C PHE A 462 8.96 -37.32 -6.47
N PRO A 463 7.83 -37.08 -5.82
CA PRO A 463 7.32 -37.98 -4.77
C PRO A 463 7.02 -39.38 -5.33
N GLY A 464 7.26 -40.43 -4.52
CA GLY A 464 7.05 -41.80 -4.89
C GLY A 464 8.32 -42.62 -5.11
N SER A 465 9.52 -42.06 -4.90
CA SER A 465 10.78 -42.80 -4.90
C SER A 465 10.88 -43.74 -3.69
N ARG A 466 11.37 -44.95 -3.93
CA ARG A 466 11.58 -45.96 -2.87
C ARG A 466 12.86 -45.66 -2.07
N PRO A 467 12.95 -46.02 -0.77
CA PRO A 467 14.15 -45.80 0.05
C PRO A 467 15.47 -46.30 -0.56
N ARG A 468 15.42 -47.39 -1.28
CA ARG A 468 16.60 -47.94 -1.99
C ARG A 468 17.10 -46.99 -3.11
N ALA A 469 16.18 -46.31 -3.79
CA ALA A 469 16.56 -45.37 -4.83
C ALA A 469 17.37 -44.21 -4.27
N GLU A 470 17.07 -43.75 -3.05
CA GLU A 470 17.85 -42.72 -2.35
C GLU A 470 19.28 -43.18 -2.11
N HIS A 471 19.45 -44.38 -1.59
CA HIS A 471 20.78 -44.94 -1.33
C HIS A 471 21.63 -45.02 -2.60
N TYR A 472 21.06 -45.48 -3.71
CA TYR A 472 21.76 -45.57 -4.97
C TYR A 472 22.11 -44.19 -5.54
N LEU A 473 21.14 -43.27 -5.51
CA LEU A 473 21.37 -41.90 -5.98
C LEU A 473 22.45 -41.18 -5.14
N ARG A 474 22.43 -41.39 -3.81
CA ARG A 474 23.43 -40.85 -2.90
C ARG A 474 24.84 -41.29 -3.26
N ASN A 475 25.03 -42.62 -3.46
CA ASN A 475 26.33 -43.17 -3.86
C ASN A 475 26.76 -42.72 -5.25
N ALA A 476 25.82 -42.57 -6.21
CA ALA A 476 26.13 -42.02 -7.53
C ALA A 476 26.65 -40.57 -7.45
N VAL A 477 25.91 -39.68 -6.74
CA VAL A 477 26.32 -38.30 -6.58
C VAL A 477 27.65 -38.16 -5.84
N LEU A 478 27.86 -38.91 -4.74
CA LEU A 478 29.14 -38.94 -4.03
C LEU A 478 30.29 -39.38 -4.93
N SER A 479 30.06 -40.43 -5.74
CA SER A 479 31.09 -40.90 -6.69
C SER A 479 31.48 -39.83 -7.71
N LEU A 480 30.50 -39.12 -8.27
CA LEU A 480 30.75 -38.04 -9.20
C LEU A 480 31.50 -36.88 -8.54
N LEU A 481 31.06 -36.44 -7.36
CA LEU A 481 31.72 -35.37 -6.61
C LEU A 481 33.13 -35.72 -6.17
N SER A 482 33.45 -37.01 -6.05
CA SER A 482 34.80 -37.50 -5.66
C SER A 482 35.81 -37.46 -6.80
N VAL A 483 35.35 -37.34 -8.06
CA VAL A 483 36.19 -37.41 -9.26
C VAL A 483 35.91 -36.24 -10.21
N PRO A 484 36.22 -35.00 -9.81
CA PRO A 484 35.99 -33.86 -10.70
C PRO A 484 36.92 -33.90 -11.93
N PRO A 485 36.54 -33.25 -13.06
CA PRO A 485 35.28 -32.56 -13.29
C PRO A 485 34.15 -33.50 -13.69
N GLN A 486 33.01 -33.37 -13.04
CA GLN A 486 31.79 -34.12 -13.38
C GLN A 486 30.60 -33.16 -13.39
N THR A 487 29.52 -33.63 -14.04
CA THR A 487 28.27 -32.82 -14.12
C THR A 487 27.08 -33.64 -13.58
N VAL A 488 25.95 -32.97 -13.38
CA VAL A 488 24.69 -33.61 -12.97
C VAL A 488 24.25 -34.69 -13.98
N LEU A 489 24.56 -34.52 -15.27
CA LEU A 489 24.23 -35.50 -16.32
C LEU A 489 24.98 -36.82 -16.13
N GLY A 490 26.16 -36.80 -15.54
CA GLY A 490 26.93 -38.01 -15.20
C GLY A 490 26.18 -38.99 -14.27
N ILE A 491 25.10 -38.53 -13.61
CA ILE A 491 24.24 -39.43 -12.81
C ILE A 491 23.58 -40.49 -13.68
N MET A 492 23.15 -40.13 -14.89
CA MET A 492 22.61 -41.11 -15.84
C MET A 492 23.72 -42.06 -16.34
N ASP A 493 24.89 -41.48 -16.67
CA ASP A 493 26.00 -42.27 -17.21
C ASP A 493 26.56 -43.27 -16.21
N ILE A 494 26.69 -42.91 -14.94
CA ILE A 494 27.24 -43.80 -13.93
C ILE A 494 26.34 -45.02 -13.69
N PHE A 495 25.02 -44.94 -13.92
CA PHE A 495 24.09 -46.02 -13.80
C PHE A 495 24.01 -46.91 -15.07
N TYR A 496 24.01 -46.31 -16.25
CA TYR A 496 23.72 -47.02 -17.49
C TYR A 496 24.93 -47.30 -18.37
N ASN A 497 26.05 -46.53 -18.21
CA ASN A 497 27.25 -46.71 -19.02
C ASN A 497 28.37 -47.39 -18.21
N GLU A 498 28.58 -48.65 -18.43
CA GLU A 498 29.62 -49.45 -17.74
C GLU A 498 31.02 -48.89 -18.01
N ASN A 499 31.32 -48.46 -19.23
CA ASN A 499 32.63 -47.94 -19.59
C ASN A 499 32.91 -46.61 -18.85
N TYR A 500 31.89 -45.74 -18.69
CA TYR A 500 31.99 -44.55 -17.89
C TYR A 500 32.27 -44.88 -16.43
N ARG A 501 31.53 -45.80 -15.86
CA ARG A 501 31.69 -46.27 -14.48
C ARG A 501 33.09 -46.86 -14.24
N ARG A 502 33.57 -47.72 -15.15
CA ARG A 502 34.92 -48.30 -15.08
C ARG A 502 36.05 -47.25 -15.03
N LYS A 503 35.90 -46.12 -15.71
CA LYS A 503 36.86 -45.02 -15.66
C LYS A 503 36.90 -44.32 -14.31
N LEU A 504 35.79 -44.30 -13.58
CA LEU A 504 35.69 -43.64 -12.26
C LEU A 504 36.19 -44.56 -11.12
N LEU A 505 35.91 -45.86 -11.17
CA LEU A 505 36.19 -46.83 -10.10
C LEU A 505 37.61 -46.73 -9.49
N PRO A 506 38.72 -46.60 -10.27
CA PRO A 506 40.06 -46.51 -9.69
C PRO A 506 40.30 -45.26 -8.85
N LYS A 507 39.51 -44.23 -9.04
CA LYS A 507 39.63 -42.92 -8.39
C LYS A 507 38.73 -42.77 -7.17
N LEU A 508 37.83 -43.75 -6.94
CA LEU A 508 36.91 -43.75 -5.80
C LEU A 508 37.58 -44.31 -4.54
N ASP A 509 37.10 -43.87 -3.37
CA ASP A 509 37.47 -44.51 -2.11
C ASP A 509 36.96 -45.94 -2.02
N VAL A 510 37.45 -46.68 -1.00
CA VAL A 510 37.16 -48.09 -0.81
C VAL A 510 35.67 -48.39 -0.67
N HIS A 511 34.92 -47.54 0.05
CA HIS A 511 33.48 -47.76 0.29
C HIS A 511 32.63 -47.56 -0.96
N LEU A 512 32.87 -46.48 -1.69
CA LEU A 512 32.17 -46.21 -2.96
C LEU A 512 32.53 -47.24 -4.01
N ARG A 513 33.78 -47.73 -4.04
CA ARG A 513 34.22 -48.78 -4.96
C ARG A 513 33.51 -50.12 -4.65
N HIS A 514 33.42 -50.49 -3.35
CA HIS A 514 32.71 -51.70 -2.89
C HIS A 514 31.22 -51.62 -3.26
N PHE A 515 30.58 -50.45 -3.06
CA PHE A 515 29.20 -50.26 -3.51
C PHE A 515 28.99 -50.60 -4.98
N TRP A 516 29.86 -50.09 -5.88
CA TRP A 516 29.72 -50.30 -7.31
C TRP A 516 30.04 -51.73 -7.77
N LEU A 517 31.05 -52.38 -7.16
CA LEU A 517 31.54 -53.69 -7.56
C LEU A 517 30.71 -54.83 -6.96
N ASP A 518 30.21 -54.67 -5.75
CA ASP A 518 29.54 -55.72 -5.02
C ASP A 518 28.02 -55.49 -4.93
N GLU A 519 27.57 -54.38 -4.34
CA GLU A 519 26.16 -54.16 -4.11
C GLU A 519 25.40 -53.81 -5.42
N PHE A 520 25.90 -52.86 -6.19
CA PHE A 520 25.27 -52.43 -7.45
C PHE A 520 25.33 -53.55 -8.52
N ALA A 521 26.40 -54.30 -8.60
CA ALA A 521 26.57 -55.40 -9.56
C ALA A 521 25.56 -56.51 -9.39
N GLN A 522 24.99 -56.68 -8.17
CA GLN A 522 23.98 -57.72 -7.87
C GLN A 522 22.55 -57.30 -8.20
N ILE A 523 22.32 -56.06 -8.64
CA ILE A 523 20.98 -55.57 -8.96
C ILE A 523 20.50 -56.13 -10.29
N LYS A 524 19.46 -56.98 -10.21
CA LYS A 524 18.90 -57.64 -11.41
C LYS A 524 17.97 -56.72 -12.22
N ASN A 525 17.22 -55.80 -11.57
CA ASN A 525 16.24 -54.91 -12.20
C ASN A 525 16.45 -53.47 -11.75
N LEU A 526 17.33 -52.76 -12.41
CA LEU A 526 17.64 -51.36 -12.10
C LEU A 526 16.41 -50.44 -12.28
N GLY A 527 15.59 -50.73 -13.28
CA GLY A 527 14.37 -49.94 -13.58
C GLY A 527 13.33 -49.99 -12.43
N ASP A 528 13.20 -51.09 -11.70
CA ASP A 528 12.25 -51.22 -10.59
C ASP A 528 12.63 -50.35 -9.38
N HIS A 529 13.92 -50.10 -9.23
CA HIS A 529 14.45 -49.32 -8.10
C HIS A 529 14.62 -47.83 -8.41
N LEU A 530 15.09 -47.52 -9.61
CA LEU A 530 15.44 -46.16 -10.02
C LEU A 530 14.46 -45.50 -11.02
N GLY A 531 13.54 -46.29 -11.59
CA GLY A 531 12.64 -45.83 -12.67
C GLY A 531 12.00 -44.47 -12.46
N PRO A 532 11.33 -44.20 -11.32
CA PRO A 532 10.70 -42.91 -11.10
C PRO A 532 11.67 -41.72 -11.12
N ILE A 533 12.87 -41.86 -10.55
CA ILE A 533 13.89 -40.82 -10.51
C ILE A 533 14.54 -40.67 -11.88
N MET A 534 14.89 -41.82 -12.48
CA MET A 534 15.59 -41.82 -13.77
C MET A 534 14.73 -41.29 -14.91
N ASN A 535 13.42 -41.56 -14.91
CA ASN A 535 12.50 -40.97 -15.88
C ASN A 535 12.49 -39.42 -15.79
N LYS A 536 12.63 -38.88 -14.60
CA LYS A 536 12.64 -37.46 -14.40
C LYS A 536 14.00 -36.83 -14.66
N LEU A 537 15.09 -37.46 -14.22
CA LEU A 537 16.46 -37.03 -14.62
C LEU A 537 16.70 -37.19 -16.11
N GLY A 538 16.05 -38.16 -16.74
CA GLY A 538 16.04 -38.36 -18.19
C GLY A 538 15.60 -37.10 -18.95
N ALA A 539 14.70 -36.30 -18.39
CA ALA A 539 14.32 -35.01 -18.98
C ALA A 539 15.52 -34.07 -19.12
N LEU A 540 16.48 -34.09 -18.16
CA LEU A 540 17.68 -33.24 -18.22
C LEU A 540 18.62 -33.63 -19.38
N THR A 541 18.61 -34.88 -19.80
CA THR A 541 19.38 -35.39 -20.95
C THR A 541 18.60 -35.29 -22.24
N THR A 542 17.29 -35.46 -22.21
CA THR A 542 16.40 -35.48 -23.39
C THR A 542 16.18 -34.05 -23.93
N TYR A 543 15.96 -33.10 -23.06
CA TYR A 543 15.76 -31.69 -23.50
C TYR A 543 17.10 -31.06 -23.86
N PRO A 544 17.30 -30.63 -25.14
CA PRO A 544 18.57 -30.05 -25.58
C PRO A 544 19.01 -28.84 -24.77
N THR A 545 18.05 -28.01 -24.32
CA THR A 545 18.30 -26.82 -23.50
C THR A 545 18.95 -27.18 -22.17
N ALA A 546 18.35 -28.09 -21.41
CA ALA A 546 18.89 -28.58 -20.15
C ALA A 546 20.22 -29.31 -20.32
N ARG A 547 20.30 -30.19 -21.31
CA ARG A 547 21.52 -30.95 -21.60
C ARG A 547 22.69 -30.01 -21.92
N ARG A 548 22.50 -28.98 -22.75
CA ARG A 548 23.54 -28.01 -23.09
C ARG A 548 23.92 -27.14 -21.90
N MET A 549 23.01 -26.85 -21.00
CA MET A 549 23.29 -26.07 -19.78
C MET A 549 24.06 -26.90 -18.76
N LEU A 550 23.52 -28.07 -18.39
CA LEU A 550 24.00 -28.91 -17.30
C LEU A 550 25.16 -29.85 -17.70
N GLY A 551 25.43 -30.00 -19.00
CA GLY A 551 26.51 -30.83 -19.51
C GLY A 551 27.87 -30.15 -19.59
N GLN A 552 27.93 -28.84 -19.37
CA GLN A 552 29.20 -28.11 -19.36
C GLN A 552 29.93 -28.32 -18.02
N GLU A 553 31.22 -28.65 -18.07
CA GLU A 553 32.04 -28.89 -16.87
C GLU A 553 32.22 -27.63 -16.00
N ARG A 554 32.11 -26.47 -16.59
CA ARG A 554 32.24 -25.18 -15.88
C ARG A 554 30.98 -24.32 -16.04
N SER A 555 30.59 -23.73 -14.94
CA SER A 555 29.54 -22.68 -14.94
C SER A 555 30.03 -21.46 -15.69
N SER A 556 29.16 -20.87 -16.53
CA SER A 556 29.45 -19.60 -17.22
C SER A 556 29.57 -18.42 -16.26
N ILE A 557 28.90 -18.52 -15.11
CA ILE A 557 28.83 -17.47 -14.11
C ILE A 557 29.40 -18.00 -12.79
N ASP A 558 30.33 -17.25 -12.21
CA ASP A 558 30.83 -17.48 -10.86
C ASP A 558 29.87 -16.83 -9.86
N THR A 559 29.01 -17.63 -9.24
CA THR A 559 28.01 -17.19 -8.25
C THR A 559 28.64 -16.48 -7.07
N ARG A 560 29.80 -16.94 -6.60
CA ARG A 560 30.53 -16.31 -5.48
C ARG A 560 30.98 -14.91 -5.85
N ARG A 561 31.61 -14.76 -7.00
CA ARG A 561 32.05 -13.48 -7.52
C ARG A 561 30.88 -12.54 -7.73
N ALA A 562 29.79 -13.03 -8.30
CA ALA A 562 28.57 -12.24 -8.50
C ALA A 562 28.01 -11.70 -7.19
N MET A 563 28.04 -12.49 -6.14
CA MET A 563 27.63 -12.05 -4.80
C MET A 563 28.60 -11.06 -4.16
N ASP A 564 29.92 -11.29 -4.28
CA ASP A 564 30.96 -10.49 -3.62
C ASP A 564 31.18 -9.13 -4.30
N GLU A 565 31.11 -9.09 -5.63
CA GLU A 565 31.32 -7.86 -6.42
C GLU A 565 30.01 -7.09 -6.69
N GLY A 566 28.85 -7.66 -6.35
CA GLY A 566 27.55 -7.01 -6.52
C GLY A 566 27.07 -6.99 -7.98
N HIS A 567 27.08 -8.15 -8.61
CA HIS A 567 26.56 -8.31 -9.97
C HIS A 567 25.03 -8.43 -9.99
N ILE A 568 24.48 -8.27 -11.17
CA ILE A 568 23.07 -8.49 -11.52
C ILE A 568 22.97 -9.80 -12.28
N VAL A 569 22.25 -10.78 -11.76
CA VAL A 569 22.02 -12.06 -12.43
C VAL A 569 20.52 -12.20 -12.69
N LEU A 570 20.14 -12.33 -13.96
CA LEU A 570 18.73 -12.47 -14.35
C LEU A 570 18.53 -13.86 -14.95
N ILE A 571 17.68 -14.66 -14.30
CA ILE A 571 17.36 -16.04 -14.69
C ILE A 571 15.98 -16.01 -15.34
N ASP A 572 15.98 -16.14 -16.66
CA ASP A 572 14.77 -16.09 -17.48
C ASP A 572 14.20 -17.49 -17.70
N GLY A 573 13.06 -17.76 -17.04
CA GLY A 573 12.32 -19.00 -17.15
C GLY A 573 11.39 -19.09 -18.37
N SER A 574 11.28 -18.04 -19.19
CA SER A 574 10.40 -18.02 -20.33
C SER A 574 10.77 -19.13 -21.35
N GLY A 575 9.74 -19.81 -21.85
CA GLY A 575 9.94 -20.92 -22.78
C GLY A 575 10.54 -22.19 -22.17
N CYS A 576 10.78 -22.22 -20.86
CA CYS A 576 11.20 -23.43 -20.15
C CYS A 576 10.00 -24.33 -19.82
N VAL A 577 10.16 -25.64 -19.98
CA VAL A 577 9.13 -26.61 -19.61
C VAL A 577 8.93 -26.58 -18.07
N PRO A 578 7.69 -26.58 -17.55
CA PRO A 578 7.44 -26.44 -16.09
C PRO A 578 8.20 -27.43 -15.19
N ASP A 579 8.27 -28.69 -15.56
CA ASP A 579 9.02 -29.70 -14.78
C ASP A 579 10.53 -29.40 -14.76
N LEU A 580 11.07 -28.93 -15.88
CA LEU A 580 12.47 -28.55 -15.99
C LEU A 580 12.76 -27.26 -15.20
N LEU A 581 11.85 -26.28 -15.25
CA LEU A 581 11.96 -25.05 -14.46
C LEU A 581 12.07 -25.35 -12.96
N LYS A 582 11.23 -26.28 -12.44
CA LYS A 582 11.30 -26.70 -11.04
C LYS A 582 12.67 -27.23 -10.65
N ILE A 583 13.23 -28.10 -11.48
CA ILE A 583 14.55 -28.68 -11.23
C ILE A 583 15.63 -27.60 -11.25
N LEU A 584 15.71 -26.83 -12.35
CA LEU A 584 16.75 -25.81 -12.53
C LEU A 584 16.70 -24.74 -11.45
N ALA A 585 15.52 -24.22 -11.14
CA ALA A 585 15.35 -23.24 -10.06
C ALA A 585 15.82 -23.78 -8.69
N SER A 586 15.48 -25.03 -8.39
CA SER A 586 15.94 -25.68 -7.15
C SER A 586 17.47 -25.86 -7.11
N LEU A 587 18.09 -26.17 -8.25
CA LEU A 587 19.55 -26.28 -8.35
C LEU A 587 20.23 -24.91 -8.14
N PHE A 588 19.65 -23.79 -8.64
CA PHE A 588 20.14 -22.45 -8.34
C PHE A 588 20.05 -22.12 -6.85
N PHE A 589 18.96 -22.47 -6.16
CA PHE A 589 18.87 -22.28 -4.71
C PHE A 589 19.93 -23.09 -3.95
N ILE A 590 20.20 -24.33 -4.36
CA ILE A 590 21.27 -25.16 -3.78
C ILE A 590 22.63 -24.47 -4.02
N ASP A 591 22.92 -24.02 -5.24
CA ASP A 591 24.18 -23.34 -5.59
C ASP A 591 24.39 -22.08 -4.74
N TYR A 592 23.38 -21.21 -4.63
CA TYR A 592 23.46 -20.01 -3.81
C TYR A 592 23.66 -20.32 -2.33
N HIS A 593 22.97 -21.33 -1.81
CA HIS A 593 23.12 -21.80 -0.43
C HIS A 593 24.55 -22.25 -0.13
N PHE A 594 25.10 -23.16 -0.93
CA PHE A 594 26.46 -23.66 -0.71
C PHE A 594 27.53 -22.61 -1.00
N THR A 595 27.32 -21.78 -2.00
CA THR A 595 28.24 -20.69 -2.35
C THR A 595 28.27 -19.60 -1.28
N CYS A 596 27.14 -19.19 -0.74
CA CYS A 596 27.12 -18.16 0.29
C CYS A 596 27.82 -18.61 1.58
N ARG A 597 27.72 -19.88 1.97
CA ARG A 597 28.36 -20.43 3.16
C ARG A 597 29.89 -20.45 3.11
N LYS A 598 30.49 -20.36 1.92
CA LYS A 598 31.94 -20.18 1.73
C LYS A 598 32.39 -18.73 1.98
N ARG A 599 31.47 -17.81 2.22
CA ARG A 599 31.73 -16.38 2.46
C ARG A 599 31.91 -16.06 3.95
N PRO A 600 32.66 -15.02 4.31
CA PRO A 600 32.85 -14.65 5.73
C PRO A 600 31.55 -14.24 6.40
N GLN A 601 31.29 -14.77 7.60
CA GLN A 601 30.09 -14.42 8.37
C GLN A 601 30.11 -12.94 8.78
N HIS A 602 28.97 -12.27 8.66
CA HIS A 602 28.71 -10.88 9.07
C HIS A 602 29.62 -9.81 8.43
N LYS A 603 30.47 -10.19 7.47
CA LYS A 603 31.37 -9.27 6.75
C LYS A 603 31.15 -9.29 5.24
N SER A 604 30.30 -10.18 4.76
CA SER A 604 30.02 -10.33 3.33
C SER A 604 29.10 -9.21 2.82
N LYS A 605 29.35 -8.77 1.60
CA LYS A 605 28.48 -7.84 0.89
C LYS A 605 27.09 -8.46 0.76
N ALA A 606 26.04 -7.67 0.97
CA ALA A 606 24.68 -8.13 0.81
C ALA A 606 24.38 -8.50 -0.65
N HIS A 607 23.67 -9.60 -0.86
CA HIS A 607 23.15 -10.02 -2.14
C HIS A 607 21.71 -10.46 -1.98
N PHE A 608 20.80 -9.99 -2.85
CA PHE A 608 19.38 -10.26 -2.76
C PHE A 608 18.94 -11.20 -3.87
N PHE A 609 18.34 -12.33 -3.52
CA PHE A 609 17.77 -13.27 -4.49
C PHE A 609 16.25 -13.06 -4.55
N PHE A 610 15.76 -12.46 -5.62
CA PHE A 610 14.35 -12.28 -5.91
C PHE A 610 13.83 -13.50 -6.66
N ALA A 611 12.75 -14.10 -6.17
CA ALA A 611 12.10 -15.22 -6.81
C ALA A 611 10.61 -14.91 -6.94
N ASP A 612 10.16 -14.68 -8.16
CA ASP A 612 8.72 -14.53 -8.42
C ASP A 612 8.08 -15.93 -8.55
N GLU A 613 6.81 -16.04 -8.18
CA GLU A 613 6.02 -17.28 -8.18
C GLU A 613 6.74 -18.47 -7.52
N VAL A 614 7.29 -18.25 -6.32
CA VAL A 614 8.13 -19.24 -5.61
C VAL A 614 7.44 -20.59 -5.41
N HIS A 615 6.10 -20.63 -5.38
CA HIS A 615 5.33 -21.87 -5.25
C HIS A 615 5.59 -22.88 -6.39
N LEU A 616 6.06 -22.41 -7.56
CA LEU A 616 6.37 -23.30 -8.69
C LEU A 616 7.59 -24.19 -8.42
N PHE A 617 8.51 -23.78 -7.53
CA PHE A 617 9.78 -24.47 -7.30
C PHE A 617 10.24 -24.49 -5.83
N ALA A 618 9.33 -24.22 -4.91
CA ALA A 618 9.63 -24.25 -3.48
C ALA A 618 9.95 -25.69 -3.00
N THR A 619 11.14 -25.87 -2.42
CA THR A 619 11.62 -27.11 -1.82
C THR A 619 12.20 -26.84 -0.43
N ASP A 620 12.53 -27.88 0.33
CA ASP A 620 13.04 -27.74 1.70
C ASP A 620 14.35 -26.96 1.80
N ILE A 621 15.12 -26.83 0.71
CA ILE A 621 16.32 -26.00 0.68
C ILE A 621 15.99 -24.54 1.10
N LEU A 622 14.82 -24.04 0.76
CA LEU A 622 14.38 -22.70 1.18
C LEU A 622 14.32 -22.56 2.71
N THR A 623 13.94 -23.64 3.42
CA THR A 623 13.89 -23.59 4.90
C THR A 623 15.28 -23.37 5.50
N LYS A 624 16.31 -23.94 4.89
CA LYS A 624 17.71 -23.77 5.30
C LYS A 624 18.26 -22.39 4.94
N ILE A 625 17.99 -21.93 3.72
CA ILE A 625 18.35 -20.58 3.29
C ILE A 625 17.78 -19.53 4.27
N LEU A 626 16.50 -19.65 4.60
CA LEU A 626 15.81 -18.74 5.51
C LEU A 626 16.37 -18.77 6.94
N ALA A 627 16.83 -19.93 7.40
CA ALA A 627 17.36 -20.07 8.75
C ALA A 627 18.83 -19.60 8.89
N GLU A 628 19.66 -19.81 7.85
CA GLU A 628 21.11 -19.74 8.00
C GLU A 628 21.81 -18.66 7.17
N ASP A 629 21.37 -18.40 5.94
CA ASP A 629 22.20 -17.73 4.93
C ASP A 629 22.35 -16.22 5.10
N ARG A 630 21.48 -15.61 5.88
CA ARG A 630 21.59 -14.18 6.23
C ARG A 630 22.94 -13.81 6.86
N LYS A 631 23.56 -14.74 7.61
CA LYS A 631 24.86 -14.54 8.27
C LYS A 631 25.97 -14.31 7.25
N PHE A 632 25.79 -14.85 6.06
CA PHE A 632 26.74 -14.80 4.95
C PHE A 632 26.36 -13.74 3.90
N GLY A 633 25.39 -12.88 4.22
CA GLY A 633 24.98 -11.77 3.39
C GLY A 633 24.01 -12.14 2.25
N LEU A 634 23.42 -13.35 2.24
CA LEU A 634 22.37 -13.72 1.30
C LEU A 634 20.99 -13.46 1.92
N SER A 635 20.14 -12.75 1.19
CA SER A 635 18.74 -12.55 1.53
C SER A 635 17.86 -12.95 0.36
N VAL A 636 16.72 -13.58 0.65
CA VAL A 636 15.73 -13.94 -0.36
C VAL A 636 14.49 -13.07 -0.26
N PHE A 637 13.97 -12.65 -1.43
CA PHE A 637 12.67 -12.04 -1.63
C PHE A 637 11.79 -13.08 -2.34
N LEU A 638 10.86 -13.66 -1.62
CA LEU A 638 9.99 -14.72 -2.12
C LEU A 638 8.61 -14.15 -2.41
N ALA A 639 8.19 -14.17 -3.67
CA ALA A 639 6.86 -13.71 -4.06
C ALA A 639 5.96 -14.88 -4.45
N THR A 640 4.67 -14.83 -4.06
CA THR A 640 3.67 -15.84 -4.43
C THR A 640 2.29 -15.25 -4.60
N GLN A 641 1.48 -15.85 -5.45
CA GLN A 641 0.06 -15.49 -5.62
C GLN A 641 -0.84 -16.21 -4.61
N TYR A 642 -0.56 -17.46 -4.30
CA TYR A 642 -1.40 -18.31 -3.49
C TYR A 642 -0.59 -19.04 -2.42
N LEU A 643 -0.97 -18.83 -1.17
CA LEU A 643 -0.33 -19.54 -0.05
C LEU A 643 -0.66 -21.02 -0.03
N THR A 644 -1.85 -21.40 -0.52
CA THR A 644 -2.32 -22.78 -0.56
C THR A 644 -1.51 -23.68 -1.48
N GLN A 645 -0.70 -23.10 -2.38
CA GLN A 645 0.21 -23.86 -3.25
C GLN A 645 1.57 -24.15 -2.61
N LEU A 646 1.86 -23.52 -1.47
CA LEU A 646 3.02 -23.86 -0.65
C LEU A 646 2.64 -24.95 0.35
N SER A 647 3.53 -25.93 0.59
CA SER A 647 3.33 -26.89 1.67
C SER A 647 3.30 -26.15 3.02
N ASP A 648 2.51 -26.66 3.98
CA ASP A 648 2.40 -26.05 5.30
C ASP A 648 3.77 -25.90 5.97
N ARG A 649 4.66 -26.89 5.82
CA ARG A 649 6.04 -26.85 6.33
C ARG A 649 6.85 -25.68 5.78
N ILE A 650 6.79 -25.44 4.47
CA ILE A 650 7.50 -24.31 3.84
C ILE A 650 6.88 -22.99 4.24
N LEU A 651 5.56 -22.90 4.28
CA LEU A 651 4.87 -21.69 4.70
C LEU A 651 5.18 -21.32 6.16
N GLU A 652 5.17 -22.29 7.08
CA GLU A 652 5.56 -22.08 8.48
C GLU A 652 7.02 -21.64 8.60
N ALA A 653 7.92 -22.26 7.83
CA ALA A 653 9.32 -21.86 7.78
C ALA A 653 9.49 -20.43 7.27
N ILE A 654 8.74 -20.02 6.22
CA ILE A 654 8.74 -18.64 5.71
C ILE A 654 8.27 -17.69 6.81
N LEU A 655 7.06 -17.89 7.36
CA LEU A 655 6.46 -17.01 8.34
C LEU A 655 7.27 -16.92 9.66
N GLY A 656 7.97 -17.99 10.04
CA GLY A 656 8.82 -18.02 11.22
C GLY A 656 10.17 -17.31 11.07
N ASN A 657 10.75 -17.33 9.87
CA ASN A 657 12.12 -16.85 9.63
C ASN A 657 12.21 -15.51 8.90
N VAL A 658 11.19 -15.11 8.12
CA VAL A 658 11.26 -13.83 7.42
C VAL A 658 11.15 -12.66 8.40
N GLY A 659 11.99 -11.66 8.21
CA GLY A 659 11.94 -10.40 8.97
C GLY A 659 10.90 -9.43 8.46
N THR A 660 10.57 -9.51 7.16
CA THR A 660 9.64 -8.58 6.51
C THR A 660 8.55 -9.35 5.76
N LEU A 661 7.30 -9.01 6.05
CA LEU A 661 6.13 -9.41 5.27
C LEU A 661 5.64 -8.18 4.49
N MET A 662 5.46 -8.32 3.19
CA MET A 662 4.82 -7.33 2.32
C MET A 662 3.56 -7.96 1.73
N LEU A 663 2.40 -7.51 2.19
CA LEU A 663 1.11 -8.09 1.81
C LEU A 663 0.34 -7.09 0.96
N LEU A 664 0.13 -7.44 -0.29
CA LEU A 664 -0.77 -6.74 -1.20
C LEU A 664 -2.20 -7.27 -1.01
N GLN A 665 -3.09 -6.96 -1.94
CA GLN A 665 -4.46 -7.49 -1.90
C GLN A 665 -4.44 -9.04 -1.91
N LEU A 666 -5.18 -9.64 -0.98
CA LEU A 666 -5.26 -11.09 -0.80
C LEU A 666 -6.67 -11.63 -1.01
N GLY A 667 -6.78 -12.88 -1.42
CA GLY A 667 -8.04 -13.63 -1.40
C GLY A 667 -8.44 -14.01 0.03
N GLY A 668 -9.74 -14.30 0.25
CA GLY A 668 -10.29 -14.58 1.59
C GLY A 668 -9.50 -15.59 2.42
N PRO A 669 -9.24 -16.83 1.93
CA PRO A 669 -8.51 -17.84 2.70
C PRO A 669 -7.09 -17.42 3.09
N ASP A 670 -6.38 -16.75 2.20
CA ASP A 670 -5.02 -16.27 2.45
C ASP A 670 -5.02 -15.06 3.40
N ALA A 671 -6.01 -14.16 3.27
CA ALA A 671 -6.22 -13.05 4.18
C ALA A 671 -6.50 -13.55 5.61
N ASP A 672 -7.31 -14.60 5.78
CA ASP A 672 -7.60 -15.19 7.10
C ASP A 672 -6.35 -15.81 7.74
N LYS A 673 -5.52 -16.50 6.96
CA LYS A 673 -4.25 -17.06 7.44
C LYS A 673 -3.28 -15.96 7.90
N LEU A 674 -3.06 -14.93 7.08
CA LEU A 674 -2.02 -13.92 7.33
C LEU A 674 -2.47 -12.82 8.28
N SER A 675 -3.76 -12.49 8.36
CA SER A 675 -4.26 -11.49 9.31
C SER A 675 -3.93 -11.83 10.76
N ARG A 676 -3.81 -13.11 11.11
CA ARG A 676 -3.43 -13.56 12.46
C ARG A 676 -2.07 -13.01 12.92
N TRP A 677 -1.17 -12.76 11.98
CA TRP A 677 0.17 -12.20 12.23
C TRP A 677 0.18 -10.68 12.32
N LEU A 678 -0.94 -10.02 11.97
CA LEU A 678 -1.06 -8.56 11.87
C LEU A 678 -2.04 -7.97 12.89
N LYS A 679 -2.81 -8.83 13.60
CA LYS A 679 -3.76 -8.40 14.64
C LYS A 679 -3.04 -7.74 15.82
N PRO A 680 -3.69 -6.76 16.50
CA PRO A 680 -5.04 -6.25 16.23
C PRO A 680 -5.11 -5.16 15.15
N GLN A 681 -4.00 -4.72 14.59
CA GLN A 681 -3.89 -3.51 13.76
C GLN A 681 -4.46 -3.67 12.34
N VAL A 682 -4.43 -4.91 11.79
CA VAL A 682 -4.92 -5.22 10.45
C VAL A 682 -5.85 -6.43 10.52
N THR A 683 -6.98 -6.31 9.86
CA THR A 683 -7.99 -7.36 9.73
C THR A 683 -7.87 -8.09 8.38
N ASN A 684 -8.57 -9.22 8.22
CA ASN A 684 -8.69 -9.90 6.93
C ASN A 684 -9.37 -9.00 5.87
N THR A 685 -10.38 -8.23 6.29
CA THR A 685 -11.09 -7.29 5.42
C THR A 685 -10.16 -6.20 4.89
N ASP A 686 -9.22 -5.70 5.70
CA ASP A 686 -8.20 -4.74 5.24
C ASP A 686 -7.34 -5.32 4.13
N LEU A 687 -6.90 -6.59 4.28
CA LEU A 687 -6.08 -7.28 3.29
C LEU A 687 -6.83 -7.59 1.99
N MET A 688 -8.13 -7.88 2.08
CA MET A 688 -8.97 -8.15 0.90
C MET A 688 -9.29 -6.88 0.09
N ASN A 689 -9.29 -5.72 0.74
CA ASN A 689 -9.70 -4.45 0.14
C ASN A 689 -8.53 -3.50 -0.12
N LEU A 690 -7.30 -3.98 -0.08
CA LEU A 690 -6.15 -3.15 -0.48
C LEU A 690 -6.28 -2.74 -1.95
N ALA A 691 -5.99 -1.48 -2.23
CA ALA A 691 -5.92 -1.01 -3.60
C ALA A 691 -4.69 -1.60 -4.32
N GLU A 692 -4.75 -1.66 -5.65
CA GLU A 692 -3.63 -2.09 -6.48
C GLU A 692 -2.36 -1.30 -6.13
N LEU A 693 -1.20 -1.97 -6.14
CA LEU A 693 0.12 -1.41 -5.79
C LEU A 693 0.27 -0.96 -4.33
N HIS A 694 -0.75 -1.12 -3.49
CA HIS A 694 -0.62 -0.85 -2.06
C HIS A 694 -0.27 -2.13 -1.30
N ALA A 695 0.66 -2.01 -0.37
CA ALA A 695 1.05 -3.13 0.49
C ALA A 695 1.07 -2.72 1.97
N ILE A 696 0.68 -3.67 2.81
CA ILE A 696 0.92 -3.61 4.24
C ILE A 696 2.26 -4.28 4.50
N VAL A 697 3.16 -3.54 5.12
CA VAL A 697 4.50 -4.02 5.49
C VAL A 697 4.54 -4.25 6.99
N ARG A 698 4.90 -5.48 7.38
CA ARG A 698 5.24 -5.84 8.76
C ARG A 698 6.71 -6.21 8.82
N THR A 699 7.46 -5.54 9.68
CA THR A 699 8.89 -5.78 9.82
C THR A 699 9.34 -5.76 11.28
N LYS A 700 10.50 -6.34 11.57
CA LYS A 700 11.14 -6.20 12.88
C LYS A 700 12.06 -4.98 12.84
N GLY A 701 11.68 -3.92 13.54
CA GLY A 701 12.47 -2.69 13.66
C GLY A 701 13.79 -2.86 14.38
N HIS A 702 14.52 -1.76 14.55
CA HIS A 702 15.89 -1.76 15.09
C HIS A 702 16.00 -2.40 16.49
N GLU A 703 15.01 -2.19 17.36
CA GLU A 703 14.96 -2.73 18.73
C GLU A 703 14.23 -4.09 18.82
N GLY A 704 13.97 -4.75 17.69
CA GLY A 704 13.22 -6.01 17.64
C GLY A 704 11.70 -5.85 17.81
N ARG A 705 11.19 -4.61 17.95
CA ARG A 705 9.76 -4.32 17.96
C ARG A 705 9.16 -4.57 16.58
N LEU A 706 7.96 -5.12 16.57
CA LEU A 706 7.22 -5.28 15.33
C LEU A 706 6.68 -3.92 14.89
N GLU A 707 7.04 -3.50 13.71
CA GLU A 707 6.56 -2.30 13.06
C GLU A 707 5.63 -2.70 11.91
N LEU A 708 4.52 -1.99 11.79
CA LEU A 708 3.53 -2.19 10.76
C LEU A 708 3.21 -0.84 10.13
N PHE A 709 3.27 -0.77 8.81
CA PHE A 709 2.97 0.44 8.05
C PHE A 709 2.54 0.09 6.63
N THR A 710 2.03 1.06 5.91
CA THR A 710 1.60 0.87 4.52
C THR A 710 2.51 1.58 3.54
N VAL A 711 2.68 0.98 2.37
CA VAL A 711 3.45 1.53 1.26
C VAL A 711 2.63 1.50 -0.01
N LYS A 712 2.96 2.41 -0.92
CA LYS A 712 2.48 2.41 -2.31
C LYS A 712 3.67 2.21 -3.24
N ASN A 713 3.55 1.27 -4.15
CA ASN A 713 4.50 1.08 -5.24
C ASN A 713 3.99 1.71 -6.53
N GLU A 714 4.84 1.77 -7.54
CA GLU A 714 4.54 2.38 -8.82
C GLU A 714 4.64 1.31 -9.92
N ILE A 715 3.85 1.47 -10.97
CA ILE A 715 4.06 0.70 -12.20
C ILE A 715 5.36 1.18 -12.81
N VAL A 716 6.24 0.24 -13.14
CA VAL A 716 7.51 0.51 -13.79
C VAL A 716 7.30 0.35 -15.31
N PRO A 717 7.15 1.44 -16.06
CA PRO A 717 7.00 1.35 -17.52
C PRO A 717 8.32 0.99 -18.17
N MET A 718 8.28 0.36 -19.34
CA MET A 718 9.47 0.15 -20.15
C MET A 718 10.09 1.49 -20.56
N LYS A 719 11.42 1.63 -20.43
CA LYS A 719 12.10 2.94 -20.58
C LYS A 719 12.95 3.02 -21.86
N HIS A 720 13.92 2.14 -22.00
CA HIS A 720 14.87 2.13 -23.11
C HIS A 720 14.87 0.77 -23.82
N GLU A 721 13.96 0.55 -24.75
CA GLU A 721 13.80 -0.73 -25.45
C GLU A 721 15.07 -1.20 -26.18
N ALA A 722 15.86 -0.26 -26.71
CA ALA A 722 17.12 -0.60 -27.38
C ALA A 722 18.12 -1.29 -26.43
N TRP A 723 18.11 -0.94 -25.16
CA TRP A 723 19.02 -1.52 -24.16
C TRP A 723 18.76 -3.01 -23.94
N ILE A 724 17.55 -3.48 -24.15
CA ILE A 724 17.19 -4.90 -24.01
C ILE A 724 18.03 -5.74 -24.97
N ARG A 725 18.03 -5.39 -26.26
CA ARG A 725 18.79 -6.10 -27.29
C ARG A 725 20.30 -6.01 -27.06
N GLU A 726 20.77 -4.82 -26.65
CA GLU A 726 22.19 -4.60 -26.38
C GLU A 726 22.67 -5.40 -25.15
N ALA A 727 21.87 -5.49 -24.12
CA ALA A 727 22.16 -6.27 -22.92
C ALA A 727 22.23 -7.76 -23.22
N TRP A 728 21.29 -8.30 -23.99
CA TRP A 728 21.33 -9.68 -24.45
C TRP A 728 22.57 -9.95 -25.29
N ALA A 729 22.86 -9.12 -26.30
CA ALA A 729 24.04 -9.29 -27.16
C ALA A 729 25.36 -9.22 -26.35
N HIS A 730 25.44 -8.37 -25.33
CA HIS A 730 26.62 -8.31 -24.46
C HIS A 730 26.75 -9.58 -23.62
N SER A 731 25.68 -10.03 -22.97
CA SER A 731 25.70 -11.24 -22.14
C SER A 731 25.94 -12.51 -22.97
N ASP A 732 25.43 -12.56 -24.21
CA ASP A 732 25.70 -13.66 -25.16
C ASP A 732 27.18 -13.76 -25.50
N LYS A 733 27.85 -12.63 -25.65
CA LYS A 733 29.30 -12.58 -25.91
C LYS A 733 30.10 -12.90 -24.62
N GLN A 734 29.64 -12.44 -23.45
CA GLN A 734 30.37 -12.60 -22.21
C GLN A 734 30.23 -14.01 -21.62
N ASP A 735 29.03 -14.54 -21.56
CA ASP A 735 28.68 -15.75 -20.80
C ASP A 735 28.25 -16.91 -21.68
N GLY A 736 27.82 -16.64 -22.92
CA GLY A 736 27.27 -17.66 -23.83
C GLY A 736 28.31 -18.33 -24.67
N ARG A 737 28.15 -19.63 -24.92
CA ARG A 737 29.01 -20.47 -25.76
C ARG A 737 28.21 -20.95 -26.97
N SER A 738 28.89 -21.16 -28.13
CA SER A 738 28.17 -21.68 -29.29
C SER A 738 27.73 -23.13 -29.07
N ILE A 739 26.59 -23.49 -29.64
CA ILE A 739 26.03 -24.85 -29.54
C ILE A 739 27.04 -25.89 -30.01
N GLU A 740 27.72 -25.63 -31.13
CA GLU A 740 28.71 -26.56 -31.71
C GLU A 740 29.89 -26.80 -30.75
N THR A 741 30.34 -25.75 -30.06
CA THR A 741 31.41 -25.88 -29.04
C THR A 741 30.97 -26.71 -27.86
N VAL A 742 29.76 -26.44 -27.34
CA VAL A 742 29.22 -27.17 -26.18
C VAL A 742 28.99 -28.64 -26.55
N GLU A 743 28.35 -28.92 -27.69
CA GLU A 743 28.08 -30.31 -28.10
C GLU A 743 29.37 -31.09 -28.40
N ARG A 744 30.38 -30.44 -28.98
CA ARG A 744 31.69 -31.05 -29.21
C ARG A 744 32.38 -31.45 -27.90
N GLU A 745 32.34 -30.58 -26.91
CA GLU A 745 32.94 -30.89 -25.58
C GLU A 745 32.19 -32.01 -24.85
N MET A 746 30.86 -32.03 -24.95
CA MET A 746 30.08 -33.14 -24.37
C MET A 746 30.30 -34.49 -25.06
N ASN A 747 30.55 -34.49 -26.36
CA ASN A 747 30.78 -35.69 -27.18
C ASN A 747 32.20 -36.23 -27.08
N ILE A 748 33.19 -35.44 -26.60
CA ILE A 748 34.57 -35.91 -26.38
C ILE A 748 34.66 -37.05 -25.37
N GLY A 749 33.64 -37.23 -24.50
CA GLY A 749 33.55 -38.36 -23.57
C GLY A 749 32.95 -39.67 -24.13
N GLU A 750 32.34 -39.64 -25.32
CA GLU A 750 31.81 -40.81 -26.00
C GLU A 750 32.88 -41.42 -26.86
N GLY A 751 33.41 -42.62 -26.47
CA GLY A 751 34.22 -43.45 -27.34
C GLY A 751 33.47 -43.78 -28.63
N PRO A 752 34.12 -44.35 -29.62
CA PRO A 752 33.58 -44.55 -30.96
C PRO A 752 32.19 -45.16 -30.92
N GLN A 753 31.24 -44.51 -31.54
CA GLN A 753 29.84 -44.96 -31.64
C GLN A 753 29.82 -46.43 -32.08
N SER A 754 29.19 -47.29 -31.32
CA SER A 754 28.81 -48.61 -31.80
C SER A 754 27.89 -48.40 -33.01
N PRO A 755 28.15 -49.01 -34.13
CA PRO A 755 27.30 -48.84 -35.29
C PRO A 755 25.95 -49.53 -35.02
N LEU A 756 24.93 -48.69 -34.86
CA LEU A 756 23.53 -49.14 -34.96
C LEU A 756 23.25 -49.39 -36.47
N ASN A 757 23.90 -50.37 -37.02
CA ASN A 757 23.58 -50.99 -38.32
C ASN A 757 23.17 -52.44 -38.04
N GLY A 758 21.87 -52.69 -37.98
CA GLY A 758 21.44 -54.10 -37.85
C GLY A 758 19.95 -54.33 -37.60
N TRP A 759 19.09 -53.36 -37.95
CA TRP A 759 17.67 -53.65 -38.11
C TRP A 759 17.28 -53.56 -39.57
N ARG A 760 17.70 -54.57 -40.36
CA ARG A 760 16.98 -54.90 -41.61
C ARG A 760 15.71 -55.64 -41.20
N ARG A 761 14.57 -55.08 -41.58
CA ARG A 761 13.34 -55.85 -41.67
C ARG A 761 13.53 -56.90 -42.75
N ASP A 762 13.62 -58.15 -42.35
CA ASP A 762 13.30 -59.24 -43.24
C ASP A 762 11.78 -59.28 -43.35
N ASP A 763 11.25 -58.93 -44.51
CA ASP A 763 9.88 -59.19 -44.89
C ASP A 763 9.80 -60.67 -45.26
N PRO A 764 8.89 -61.46 -44.69
CA PRO A 764 8.55 -62.75 -45.25
C PRO A 764 7.51 -62.59 -46.35
N GLU A 765 7.68 -63.36 -47.43
CA GLU A 765 6.71 -63.59 -48.52
C GLU A 765 5.31 -64.01 -48.01
#